data_2b636d993a76d6b8c2eb32455118146a
#
_entry.id   2b636d993a76d6b8c2eb32455118146a
#
_cell.length_a   1.000
_cell.length_b   1.000
_cell.length_c   1.000
_cell.angle_alpha   90.00
_cell.angle_beta   90.00
_cell.angle_gamma   90.00
#
_symmetry.space_group_name_H-M   'P 1'
#
loop_
_entity.id
_entity.type
_entity.pdbx_description
1 polymer ?
#
loop_
_entity_poly.entity_id
_entity_poly.type
_entity_poly.pdbx_seq_one_letter_code
_entity_poly.pdbx_strand_id
1 'polypeptide(L)'
;MPPPFAFYAVRRSELMSPAPDQAKLTGLKRRQAPMIITAKNTSTMPCTAPNTGPDGGFGGTATFAPVQHLERMQSLDNVFSDDEMREWLSKTPGPYLTELKIDGLSIDLIYENGELTRAATRGDGTTGEDITANARVIEDIPQRLAGTPPALVEVRGEVFVRPEDFPELNELRQAEGGKPFANPRNTAAGGLRQKNPEDVKKRKLHMICHGIGAREGFDPQTQHEAYEQLAEWGLQVSEYTRRAATAEEVIEAVNYWGEHRNDAIHEMDGLVVKVDSVAKQRELGATSRAPRWAIAYKYPPQEVTTKLKDIAVSVGRTGRATPFAVLEPVFVSGSTVSMATLHNQHEVKRKGVMIGDTVVVRKAGEIIPEVLGPVADLRDGSEREFVYPEHCPVCGAKLAPAKEGDADWRCPNTRSCPAQLAARLEYIASRGVFDIEALGEKGAEDLIASGVLVDESCLFDLTADDLRKSNAYTAKKGEVNAAGKKLLANLATAKHTDLWRVIAALSIRHVGPTAARALAARFHSLQALVDAPVEALAKTDGVGQIIAESFKDWFTVDWHRNIVERWAEAGVTMEESEEDRAPQTLEGLTVVVTGSLEGFSRDEAKEAILSRGGKAAGSVSKKTGYVVVGENAGSKAAKAEELGVTILNEEQFKKLLDGGPEAL
;
A
#
# COMPACT_ATOMS: atom_id res chain seq x y z
N MET A 1 -0.86 -0.69 -1.81
CA MET A 1 0.08 -1.76 -1.39
C MET A 1 -0.35 -2.21 -0.02
N PRO A 2 -0.48 -3.48 0.31
CA PRO A 2 -0.63 -3.88 1.71
C PRO A 2 0.65 -3.48 2.45
N PRO A 3 0.56 -3.05 3.72
CA PRO A 3 1.74 -2.71 4.51
C PRO A 3 2.63 -3.95 4.68
N PRO A 4 3.94 -3.78 4.87
CA PRO A 4 4.84 -4.90 5.16
C PRO A 4 4.36 -5.61 6.42
N PHE A 5 4.41 -6.94 6.39
CA PHE A 5 4.07 -7.78 7.54
C PHE A 5 4.97 -7.44 8.72
N ALA A 6 4.39 -6.91 9.80
CA ALA A 6 5.08 -6.81 11.07
C ALA A 6 5.26 -8.23 11.65
N PHE A 7 6.50 -8.65 11.82
CA PHE A 7 6.83 -9.94 12.40
C PHE A 7 7.16 -9.79 13.88
N TYR A 8 6.32 -10.32 14.71
CA TYR A 8 6.57 -10.45 16.14
C TYR A 8 7.41 -11.70 16.39
N ALA A 9 8.71 -11.54 16.58
CA ALA A 9 9.63 -12.63 16.92
C ALA A 9 9.98 -12.56 18.42
N VAL A 10 9.46 -13.47 19.21
CA VAL A 10 9.90 -13.64 20.61
C VAL A 10 11.30 -14.26 20.61
N ARG A 11 12.31 -13.51 21.04
CA ARG A 11 13.65 -14.05 21.29
C ARG A 11 13.62 -14.97 22.51
N ARG A 12 13.90 -16.25 22.30
CA ARG A 12 14.05 -17.29 23.32
C ARG A 12 15.42 -17.28 24.00
N SER A 13 16.03 -16.13 24.29
CA SER A 13 17.40 -16.08 24.82
C SER A 13 17.55 -15.67 26.28
N GLU A 14 16.46 -15.53 27.06
CA GLU A 14 16.60 -15.11 28.48
C GLU A 14 15.83 -15.95 29.51
N LEU A 15 15.56 -17.22 29.24
CA LEU A 15 14.98 -18.12 30.25
C LEU A 15 15.68 -19.49 30.26
N MET A 16 16.97 -19.51 30.63
CA MET A 16 17.65 -20.69 31.13
C MET A 16 18.49 -20.30 32.36
N SER A 17 17.84 -20.29 33.52
CA SER A 17 18.52 -20.53 34.79
C SER A 17 18.38 -22.00 35.13
N PRO A 18 19.43 -22.63 35.69
CA PRO A 18 19.45 -24.08 35.92
C PRO A 18 18.50 -24.50 37.03
N ALA A 19 17.90 -25.67 36.82
CA ALA A 19 17.03 -26.33 37.80
C ALA A 19 17.76 -26.60 39.11
N PRO A 20 17.13 -26.41 40.28
CA PRO A 20 17.65 -26.95 41.53
C PRO A 20 17.25 -28.40 41.70
N ASP A 21 18.19 -29.12 42.30
CA ASP A 21 18.28 -30.51 42.67
C ASP A 21 17.04 -31.08 43.35
N GLN A 22 16.66 -32.28 42.95
CA GLN A 22 15.67 -33.09 43.64
C GLN A 22 16.27 -33.72 44.89
N ALA A 23 15.93 -33.23 46.07
CA ALA A 23 15.88 -34.08 47.27
C ALA A 23 15.08 -33.41 48.39
N LYS A 24 14.09 -34.18 48.87
CA LYS A 24 13.40 -34.11 50.17
C LYS A 24 12.35 -33.01 50.36
N LEU A 25 11.08 -33.40 50.34
CA LEU A 25 10.30 -33.46 51.58
C LEU A 25 8.91 -34.06 51.33
N THR A 26 8.68 -35.14 52.01
CA THR A 26 7.41 -35.83 52.24
C THR A 26 6.47 -35.00 53.13
N GLY A 27 5.18 -35.01 52.74
CA GLY A 27 4.07 -34.91 53.68
C GLY A 27 3.47 -33.54 53.91
N LEU A 28 2.29 -33.32 53.34
CA LEU A 28 1.12 -32.89 54.09
C LEU A 28 -0.15 -32.92 53.21
N LYS A 29 -1.22 -33.40 53.84
CA LYS A 29 -2.49 -33.80 53.23
C LYS A 29 -3.36 -32.66 52.70
N ARG A 30 -4.07 -32.98 51.59
CA ARG A 30 -5.37 -32.50 51.08
C ARG A 30 -6.21 -31.61 52.01
N ARG A 31 -6.68 -30.49 51.51
CA ARG A 31 -8.09 -30.08 51.63
C ARG A 31 -8.52 -29.39 50.34
N GLN A 32 -9.52 -29.99 49.68
CA GLN A 32 -10.30 -29.39 48.62
C GLN A 32 -11.33 -28.44 49.24
N ALA A 33 -11.48 -27.23 48.63
CA ALA A 33 -12.71 -26.46 48.70
C ALA A 33 -12.90 -25.76 47.37
N PRO A 34 -14.10 -25.77 46.77
CA PRO A 34 -14.35 -25.13 45.47
C PRO A 34 -14.57 -23.65 45.68
N MET A 35 -13.83 -22.83 44.95
CA MET A 35 -14.08 -21.39 44.92
C MET A 35 -14.99 -21.07 43.73
N ILE A 36 -16.25 -20.83 44.04
CA ILE A 36 -17.22 -20.22 43.14
C ILE A 36 -16.80 -18.77 42.99
N ILE A 37 -16.31 -18.40 41.81
CA ILE A 37 -16.08 -16.98 41.45
C ILE A 37 -17.35 -16.45 40.82
N THR A 38 -18.17 -15.80 41.64
CA THR A 38 -19.24 -14.93 41.17
C THR A 38 -18.64 -13.71 40.48
N ALA A 39 -18.96 -13.55 39.23
CA ALA A 39 -18.65 -12.35 38.47
C ALA A 39 -19.36 -11.12 39.09
N LYS A 40 -18.59 -10.23 39.67
CA LYS A 40 -19.00 -8.82 39.93
C LYS A 40 -17.79 -7.91 39.83
N ASN A 41 -18.02 -6.85 39.06
CA ASN A 41 -17.20 -5.64 38.88
C ASN A 41 -16.04 -5.74 37.90
N THR A 42 -16.36 -5.54 36.64
CA THR A 42 -15.44 -4.88 35.71
C THR A 42 -15.29 -3.43 36.16
N SER A 43 -14.30 -3.13 36.98
CA SER A 43 -13.86 -1.76 37.16
C SER A 43 -13.09 -1.36 35.91
N THR A 44 -13.69 -0.47 35.11
CA THR A 44 -12.98 0.31 34.12
C THR A 44 -11.90 1.11 34.85
N MET A 45 -10.63 0.77 34.62
CA MET A 45 -9.55 1.67 35.03
C MET A 45 -9.67 2.94 34.18
N PRO A 46 -9.73 4.13 34.79
CA PRO A 46 -9.84 5.37 34.03
C PRO A 46 -8.52 5.67 33.32
N CYS A 47 -8.59 5.92 32.03
CA CYS A 47 -7.62 6.79 31.36
C CYS A 47 -7.72 8.15 32.06
N THR A 48 -6.61 8.75 32.41
CA THR A 48 -6.55 10.00 33.21
C THR A 48 -7.51 11.08 32.69
N ALA A 49 -8.10 11.85 33.61
CA ALA A 49 -9.10 12.88 33.32
C ALA A 49 -8.54 14.03 32.43
N PRO A 50 -9.38 14.67 31.60
CA PRO A 50 -8.94 15.76 30.72
C PRO A 50 -8.60 17.01 31.50
N ASN A 51 -7.46 17.61 31.16
CA ASN A 51 -7.07 18.93 31.66
C ASN A 51 -7.27 19.95 30.54
N THR A 52 -8.24 20.83 30.71
CA THR A 52 -8.54 21.92 29.79
C THR A 52 -7.64 23.14 30.10
N GLY A 53 -6.79 23.53 29.16
CA GLY A 53 -6.05 24.79 29.19
C GLY A 53 -5.64 25.20 27.76
N PRO A 54 -5.71 26.51 27.43
CA PRO A 54 -5.77 26.99 26.07
C PRO A 54 -4.41 27.37 25.45
N ASP A 55 -4.41 27.40 24.12
CA ASP A 55 -3.61 28.20 23.19
C ASP A 55 -2.16 27.85 22.89
N GLY A 56 -1.92 27.72 21.58
CA GLY A 56 -0.61 27.81 20.97
C GLY A 56 -0.47 27.07 19.67
N GLY A 57 -0.98 27.62 18.57
CA GLY A 57 -0.77 27.05 17.25
C GLY A 57 0.69 27.07 16.80
N PHE A 58 1.08 26.10 15.98
CA PHE A 58 1.95 26.26 14.81
C PHE A 58 2.24 24.91 14.15
N GLY A 59 2.06 24.85 12.83
CA GLY A 59 2.73 23.90 11.96
C GLY A 59 1.97 22.63 11.61
N GLY A 60 1.01 22.74 10.68
CA GLY A 60 0.41 21.58 10.02
C GLY A 60 1.51 20.73 9.36
N THR A 61 1.50 19.44 9.62
CA THR A 61 2.32 18.45 8.92
C THR A 61 1.71 18.25 7.54
N ALA A 62 2.29 18.88 6.50
CA ALA A 62 1.84 18.74 5.13
C ALA A 62 1.98 17.27 4.69
N THR A 63 0.88 16.58 4.55
CA THR A 63 0.71 15.47 3.61
C THR A 63 0.98 16.04 2.22
N PHE A 64 1.64 15.27 1.34
CA PHE A 64 1.77 15.69 -0.05
C PHE A 64 0.37 15.90 -0.63
N ALA A 65 0.13 17.06 -1.26
CA ALA A 65 -1.16 17.34 -1.86
C ALA A 65 -1.47 16.31 -2.96
N PRO A 66 -2.72 15.85 -3.10
CA PRO A 66 -3.11 15.03 -4.22
C PRO A 66 -3.04 15.85 -5.52
N VAL A 67 -2.56 15.22 -6.58
CA VAL A 67 -2.42 15.81 -7.91
C VAL A 67 -3.02 14.90 -8.96
N GLN A 68 -3.89 15.43 -9.81
CA GLN A 68 -4.41 14.74 -10.97
C GLN A 68 -3.38 14.73 -12.10
N HIS A 69 -3.16 13.56 -12.73
CA HIS A 69 -2.37 13.44 -13.94
C HIS A 69 -3.15 13.99 -15.14
N LEU A 70 -2.46 14.64 -16.07
CA LEU A 70 -3.10 15.12 -17.32
C LEU A 70 -3.58 13.94 -18.17
N GLU A 71 -2.77 12.90 -18.28
CA GLU A 71 -3.15 11.61 -18.83
C GLU A 71 -2.90 10.50 -17.80
N ARG A 72 -3.78 9.51 -17.76
CA ARG A 72 -3.65 8.40 -16.81
C ARG A 72 -2.33 7.66 -16.96
N MET A 73 -1.59 7.48 -15.86
CA MET A 73 -0.40 6.64 -15.77
C MET A 73 -0.80 5.17 -15.67
N GLN A 74 -0.66 4.44 -16.75
CA GLN A 74 -1.03 3.04 -16.84
C GLN A 74 0.07 2.11 -16.33
N SER A 75 -0.30 0.91 -15.90
CA SER A 75 0.61 -0.21 -15.68
C SER A 75 0.91 -0.90 -17.01
N LEU A 76 1.84 -1.85 -17.01
CA LEU A 76 2.08 -2.75 -18.15
C LEU A 76 1.48 -4.13 -17.82
N ASP A 77 0.99 -4.82 -18.84
CA ASP A 77 0.74 -6.25 -18.76
C ASP A 77 2.08 -6.99 -18.82
N ASN A 78 2.14 -8.21 -18.25
CA ASN A 78 3.37 -8.96 -18.11
C ASN A 78 3.29 -10.27 -18.89
N VAL A 79 4.44 -10.69 -19.42
CA VAL A 79 4.73 -12.05 -19.92
C VAL A 79 5.95 -12.59 -19.20
N PHE A 80 6.05 -13.92 -19.08
CA PHE A 80 7.07 -14.59 -18.28
C PHE A 80 7.85 -15.65 -19.08
N SER A 81 7.54 -15.81 -20.35
CA SER A 81 8.19 -16.77 -21.25
C SER A 81 8.31 -16.22 -22.67
N ASP A 82 9.26 -16.78 -23.41
CA ASP A 82 9.46 -16.44 -24.83
C ASP A 82 8.23 -16.78 -25.66
N ASP A 83 7.51 -17.85 -25.34
CA ASP A 83 6.29 -18.25 -26.05
C ASP A 83 5.17 -17.21 -25.86
N GLU A 84 4.96 -16.73 -24.64
CA GLU A 84 4.01 -15.65 -24.35
C GLU A 84 4.42 -14.34 -25.04
N MET A 85 5.73 -14.01 -25.07
CA MET A 85 6.23 -12.84 -25.79
C MET A 85 5.98 -13.00 -27.30
N ARG A 86 6.29 -14.16 -27.90
CA ARG A 86 6.02 -14.43 -29.32
C ARG A 86 4.53 -14.34 -29.63
N GLU A 87 3.67 -14.82 -28.76
CA GLU A 87 2.23 -14.69 -28.92
C GLU A 87 1.79 -13.22 -28.96
N TRP A 88 2.32 -12.37 -28.07
CA TRP A 88 2.03 -10.93 -28.07
C TRP A 88 2.55 -10.26 -29.34
N LEU A 89 3.80 -10.53 -29.73
CA LEU A 89 4.43 -9.97 -30.94
C LEU A 89 3.66 -10.36 -32.22
N SER A 90 3.08 -11.57 -32.28
CA SER A 90 2.26 -12.02 -33.41
C SER A 90 0.98 -11.19 -33.60
N LYS A 91 0.46 -10.62 -32.52
CA LYS A 91 -0.77 -9.81 -32.50
C LYS A 91 -0.50 -8.31 -32.60
N THR A 92 0.75 -7.90 -32.42
CA THR A 92 1.16 -6.51 -32.27
C THR A 92 2.27 -6.19 -33.26
N PRO A 93 1.97 -5.60 -34.41
CA PRO A 93 2.97 -5.40 -35.48
C PRO A 93 4.00 -4.34 -35.12
N GLY A 94 5.29 -4.64 -35.39
CA GLY A 94 6.44 -3.73 -35.23
C GLY A 94 6.53 -2.60 -36.26
N PRO A 95 7.62 -1.84 -36.27
CA PRO A 95 8.84 -2.04 -35.45
C PRO A 95 8.64 -1.73 -33.97
N TYR A 96 9.59 -2.21 -33.15
CA TYR A 96 9.52 -2.14 -31.70
C TYR A 96 10.70 -1.36 -31.13
N LEU A 97 10.53 -0.88 -29.88
CA LEU A 97 11.60 -0.51 -28.98
C LEU A 97 11.70 -1.55 -27.84
N THR A 98 12.92 -1.91 -27.48
CA THR A 98 13.23 -2.67 -26.30
C THR A 98 13.91 -1.75 -25.30
N GLU A 99 13.44 -1.76 -24.06
CA GLU A 99 13.92 -0.91 -22.97
C GLU A 99 14.10 -1.73 -21.71
N LEU A 100 15.12 -1.41 -20.90
CA LEU A 100 15.25 -2.06 -19.60
C LEU A 100 14.12 -1.61 -18.66
N LYS A 101 13.48 -2.55 -18.01
CA LYS A 101 12.47 -2.27 -17.00
C LYS A 101 13.15 -1.91 -15.68
N ILE A 102 13.32 -0.62 -15.47
CA ILE A 102 13.99 -0.06 -14.27
C ILE A 102 13.20 -0.45 -13.02
N ASP A 103 13.88 -0.91 -12.00
CA ASP A 103 13.29 -1.23 -10.70
C ASP A 103 13.38 -0.01 -9.76
N GLY A 104 12.46 0.92 -9.91
CA GLY A 104 12.44 2.20 -9.21
C GLY A 104 11.05 2.63 -8.75
N LEU A 105 10.80 3.94 -8.80
CA LEU A 105 9.51 4.58 -8.54
C LEU A 105 9.14 5.51 -9.68
N SER A 106 7.96 5.29 -10.26
CA SER A 106 7.48 6.11 -11.38
C SER A 106 7.21 7.55 -10.95
N ILE A 107 7.63 8.49 -11.80
CA ILE A 107 7.42 9.92 -11.67
C ILE A 107 6.78 10.48 -12.94
N ASP A 108 5.95 11.48 -12.73
CA ASP A 108 5.30 12.27 -13.78
C ASP A 108 5.74 13.72 -13.65
N LEU A 109 6.26 14.30 -14.73
CA LEU A 109 6.81 15.66 -14.79
C LEU A 109 6.03 16.48 -15.80
N ILE A 110 5.50 17.62 -15.40
CA ILE A 110 4.81 18.57 -16.28
C ILE A 110 5.71 19.76 -16.53
N TYR A 111 6.01 20.00 -17.81
CA TYR A 111 6.69 21.20 -18.28
C TYR A 111 5.73 22.06 -19.08
N GLU A 112 5.57 23.32 -18.68
CA GLU A 112 4.81 24.35 -19.39
C GLU A 112 5.76 25.42 -19.89
N ASN A 113 5.75 25.67 -21.20
CA ASN A 113 6.68 26.59 -21.86
C ASN A 113 8.16 26.31 -21.50
N GLY A 114 8.47 25.04 -21.32
CA GLY A 114 9.78 24.54 -20.97
C GLY A 114 10.15 24.62 -19.49
N GLU A 115 9.33 25.16 -18.60
CA GLU A 115 9.59 25.20 -17.15
C GLU A 115 8.91 24.06 -16.42
N LEU A 116 9.60 23.42 -15.46
CA LEU A 116 9.02 22.39 -14.60
C LEU A 116 8.02 23.05 -13.64
N THR A 117 6.72 22.89 -13.95
CA THR A 117 5.64 23.43 -13.13
C THR A 117 5.17 22.44 -12.08
N ARG A 118 5.19 21.14 -12.38
CA ARG A 118 4.68 20.11 -11.49
C ARG A 118 5.41 18.78 -11.64
N ALA A 119 5.55 18.06 -10.51
CA ALA A 119 5.97 16.68 -10.50
C ALA A 119 5.11 15.86 -9.52
N ALA A 120 4.70 14.65 -9.91
CA ALA A 120 3.83 13.79 -9.13
C ALA A 120 4.32 12.34 -9.09
N THR A 121 3.98 11.60 -8.02
CA THR A 121 4.09 10.14 -8.02
C THR A 121 2.93 9.54 -8.83
N ARG A 122 3.08 8.31 -9.33
CA ARG A 122 2.01 7.63 -10.09
C ARG A 122 0.71 7.51 -9.30
N GLY A 123 0.77 7.32 -7.97
CA GLY A 123 -0.41 7.05 -7.16
C GLY A 123 -1.20 5.84 -7.65
N ASP A 124 -2.52 6.01 -7.84
CA ASP A 124 -3.42 5.00 -8.43
C ASP A 124 -3.46 5.03 -9.97
N GLY A 125 -2.66 5.91 -10.56
CA GLY A 125 -2.56 6.15 -11.99
C GLY A 125 -3.43 7.30 -12.50
N THR A 126 -4.36 7.78 -11.70
CA THR A 126 -5.19 8.97 -11.97
C THR A 126 -4.77 10.12 -11.07
N THR A 127 -4.59 9.83 -9.78
CA THR A 127 -4.17 10.79 -8.76
C THR A 127 -2.86 10.34 -8.15
N GLY A 128 -1.85 11.20 -8.15
CA GLY A 128 -0.57 11.04 -7.49
C GLY A 128 -0.40 11.98 -6.29
N GLU A 129 0.78 11.97 -5.69
CA GLU A 129 1.19 12.91 -4.65
C GLU A 129 2.07 14.00 -5.27
N ASP A 130 1.82 15.27 -4.97
CA ASP A 130 2.69 16.38 -5.42
C ASP A 130 4.07 16.29 -4.75
N ILE A 131 5.07 16.00 -5.57
CA ILE A 131 6.46 15.90 -5.14
C ILE A 131 7.35 16.95 -5.87
N THR A 132 6.76 18.01 -6.36
CA THR A 132 7.46 19.02 -7.18
C THR A 132 8.72 19.56 -6.49
N ALA A 133 8.64 19.90 -5.20
CA ALA A 133 9.78 20.38 -4.45
C ALA A 133 10.92 19.35 -4.36
N ASN A 134 10.57 18.06 -4.27
CA ASN A 134 11.51 16.95 -4.22
C ASN A 134 12.13 16.65 -5.60
N ALA A 135 11.33 16.68 -6.66
CA ALA A 135 11.82 16.51 -8.02
C ALA A 135 12.84 17.58 -8.41
N ARG A 136 12.63 18.82 -7.97
CA ARG A 136 13.52 19.96 -8.27
C ARG A 136 14.93 19.81 -7.72
N VAL A 137 15.19 18.95 -6.78
CA VAL A 137 16.53 18.73 -6.21
C VAL A 137 17.23 17.47 -6.75
N ILE A 138 16.61 16.76 -7.69
CA ILE A 138 17.21 15.63 -8.42
C ILE A 138 17.97 16.21 -9.63
N GLU A 139 19.25 15.93 -9.74
CA GLU A 139 20.14 16.52 -10.75
C GLU A 139 19.73 16.18 -12.18
N ASP A 140 19.20 14.97 -12.41
CA ASP A 140 18.76 14.49 -13.73
C ASP A 140 17.43 15.12 -14.19
N ILE A 141 16.77 15.95 -13.35
CA ILE A 141 15.51 16.60 -13.66
C ILE A 141 15.77 18.10 -13.89
N PRO A 142 15.86 18.57 -15.16
CA PRO A 142 16.09 19.97 -15.44
C PRO A 142 14.91 20.84 -14.99
N GLN A 143 15.18 21.98 -14.35
CA GLN A 143 14.15 22.95 -13.98
C GLN A 143 13.58 23.64 -15.23
N ARG A 144 14.36 23.70 -16.30
CA ARG A 144 14.00 24.26 -17.57
C ARG A 144 14.58 23.42 -18.70
N LEU A 145 13.73 23.06 -19.64
CA LEU A 145 14.11 22.33 -20.84
C LEU A 145 14.97 23.22 -21.76
N ALA A 146 15.96 22.61 -22.39
CA ALA A 146 16.84 23.27 -23.36
C ALA A 146 16.15 23.44 -24.74
N GLY A 147 16.76 24.21 -25.61
CA GLY A 147 16.32 24.36 -27.00
C GLY A 147 14.98 25.11 -27.16
N THR A 148 14.09 24.52 -27.92
CA THR A 148 12.75 25.09 -28.20
C THR A 148 11.69 24.12 -27.69
N PRO A 149 11.38 24.16 -26.37
CA PRO A 149 10.39 23.28 -25.79
C PRO A 149 8.97 23.61 -26.26
N PRO A 150 8.05 22.63 -26.25
CA PRO A 150 6.65 22.86 -26.60
C PRO A 150 5.92 23.65 -25.50
N ALA A 151 4.69 24.09 -25.80
CA ALA A 151 3.85 24.81 -24.84
C ALA A 151 3.55 23.93 -23.60
N LEU A 152 3.30 22.64 -23.82
CA LEU A 152 3.07 21.64 -22.78
C LEU A 152 3.74 20.31 -23.15
N VAL A 153 4.40 19.67 -22.19
CA VAL A 153 4.80 18.26 -22.28
C VAL A 153 4.77 17.59 -20.92
N GLU A 154 4.05 16.48 -20.82
CA GLU A 154 4.06 15.54 -19.70
C GLU A 154 5.12 14.47 -19.99
N VAL A 155 6.12 14.35 -19.11
CA VAL A 155 7.23 13.41 -19.24
C VAL A 155 7.16 12.38 -18.12
N ARG A 156 7.20 11.11 -18.49
CA ARG A 156 7.15 9.99 -17.56
C ARG A 156 8.50 9.33 -17.43
N GLY A 157 8.92 9.11 -16.21
CA GLY A 157 10.21 8.50 -15.89
C GLY A 157 10.15 7.57 -14.71
N GLU A 158 11.28 6.92 -14.44
CA GLU A 158 11.48 6.09 -13.26
C GLU A 158 12.64 6.67 -12.46
N VAL A 159 12.39 6.92 -11.17
CA VAL A 159 13.41 7.38 -10.22
C VAL A 159 14.04 6.17 -9.54
N PHE A 160 15.37 6.11 -9.49
CA PHE A 160 16.12 4.98 -8.96
C PHE A 160 17.36 5.43 -8.19
N VAL A 161 18.01 4.50 -7.49
CA VAL A 161 19.33 4.62 -6.88
C VAL A 161 20.26 3.66 -7.62
N ARG A 162 21.44 4.12 -8.01
CA ARG A 162 22.44 3.25 -8.63
C ARG A 162 22.92 2.18 -7.65
N PRO A 163 23.08 0.91 -8.09
CA PRO A 163 23.62 -0.15 -7.25
C PRO A 163 24.99 0.19 -6.64
N GLU A 164 25.82 0.93 -7.36
CA GLU A 164 27.16 1.38 -6.90
C GLU A 164 27.11 2.39 -5.75
N ASP A 165 26.06 3.24 -5.69
CA ASP A 165 25.88 4.24 -4.62
C ASP A 165 25.24 3.65 -3.35
N PHE A 166 24.58 2.51 -3.47
CA PHE A 166 23.79 1.94 -2.37
C PHE A 166 24.61 1.56 -1.12
N PRO A 167 25.83 0.99 -1.23
CA PRO A 167 26.69 0.73 -0.07
C PRO A 167 27.02 2.01 0.71
N GLU A 168 27.46 3.07 0.02
CA GLU A 168 27.81 4.35 0.65
C GLU A 168 26.60 4.99 1.36
N LEU A 169 25.42 4.95 0.73
CA LEU A 169 24.18 5.42 1.36
C LEU A 169 23.86 4.67 2.67
N ASN A 170 24.15 3.39 2.72
CA ASN A 170 23.96 2.59 3.92
C ASN A 170 24.99 2.90 5.00
N GLU A 171 26.25 3.14 4.65
CA GLU A 171 27.29 3.58 5.59
C GLU A 171 26.93 4.94 6.22
N LEU A 172 26.54 5.92 5.42
CA LEU A 172 26.07 7.23 5.89
C LEU A 172 24.87 7.11 6.82
N ARG A 173 23.90 6.26 6.44
CA ARG A 173 22.71 6.02 7.25
C ARG A 173 23.02 5.41 8.61
N GLN A 174 23.98 4.48 8.66
CA GLN A 174 24.45 3.86 9.91
C GLN A 174 25.22 4.85 10.78
N ALA A 175 26.06 5.70 10.17
CA ALA A 175 26.79 6.75 10.87
C ALA A 175 25.83 7.77 11.55
N GLU A 176 24.67 8.03 10.94
CA GLU A 176 23.59 8.83 11.53
C GLU A 176 22.75 8.06 12.59
N GLY A 177 23.10 6.81 12.92
CA GLY A 177 22.37 5.96 13.87
C GLY A 177 21.09 5.35 13.32
N GLY A 178 20.85 5.42 12.00
CA GLY A 178 19.71 4.82 11.33
C GLY A 178 19.93 3.36 10.97
N LYS A 179 18.85 2.62 10.70
CA LYS A 179 18.94 1.27 10.12
C LYS A 179 19.32 1.38 8.64
N PRO A 180 20.13 0.45 8.10
CA PRO A 180 20.42 0.41 6.68
C PRO A 180 19.14 0.27 5.85
N PHE A 181 19.19 0.80 4.64
CA PHE A 181 18.10 0.63 3.66
C PHE A 181 18.05 -0.81 3.18
N ALA A 182 16.85 -1.28 2.87
CA ALA A 182 16.63 -2.68 2.50
C ALA A 182 17.11 -2.99 1.07
N ASN A 183 16.86 -2.09 0.11
CA ASN A 183 17.27 -2.22 -1.29
C ASN A 183 17.23 -0.85 -2.00
N PRO A 184 17.87 -0.71 -3.19
CA PRO A 184 17.86 0.51 -3.99
C PRO A 184 16.46 1.03 -4.31
N ARG A 185 15.52 0.17 -4.73
CA ARG A 185 14.14 0.56 -5.06
C ARG A 185 13.41 1.20 -3.88
N ASN A 186 13.43 0.57 -2.71
CA ASN A 186 12.77 1.12 -1.51
C ASN A 186 13.46 2.40 -1.04
N THR A 187 14.78 2.53 -1.26
CA THR A 187 15.53 3.75 -0.98
C THR A 187 15.08 4.88 -1.89
N ALA A 188 14.90 4.62 -3.19
CA ALA A 188 14.38 5.60 -4.13
C ALA A 188 12.95 6.01 -3.77
N ALA A 189 12.05 5.05 -3.55
CA ALA A 189 10.65 5.32 -3.19
C ALA A 189 10.51 6.11 -1.88
N GLY A 190 11.27 5.74 -0.84
CA GLY A 190 11.31 6.46 0.42
C GLY A 190 12.04 7.80 0.33
N GLY A 191 13.05 7.90 -0.54
CA GLY A 191 13.80 9.11 -0.83
C GLY A 191 12.94 10.17 -1.50
N LEU A 192 12.26 9.82 -2.58
CA LEU A 192 11.41 10.74 -3.34
C LEU A 192 10.24 11.32 -2.52
N ARG A 193 9.81 10.60 -1.48
CA ARG A 193 8.71 10.99 -0.58
C ARG A 193 9.19 11.57 0.76
N GLN A 194 10.40 12.14 0.84
CA GLN A 194 10.86 12.87 2.02
C GLN A 194 10.11 14.19 2.15
N LYS A 195 9.78 14.59 3.39
CA LYS A 195 9.10 15.85 3.67
C LYS A 195 9.99 17.08 3.45
N ASN A 196 11.30 16.91 3.59
CA ASN A 196 12.29 17.97 3.37
C ASN A 196 13.10 17.66 2.10
N PRO A 197 13.09 18.52 1.07
CA PRO A 197 13.88 18.34 -0.15
C PRO A 197 15.39 18.19 0.11
N GLU A 198 15.96 18.78 1.15
CA GLU A 198 17.36 18.61 1.48
C GLU A 198 17.71 17.16 1.88
N ASP A 199 16.74 16.42 2.42
CA ASP A 199 16.95 15.00 2.70
C ASP A 199 16.82 14.12 1.44
N VAL A 200 16.17 14.61 0.39
CA VAL A 200 16.13 13.97 -0.94
C VAL A 200 17.52 14.02 -1.58
N LYS A 201 18.21 15.17 -1.54
CA LYS A 201 19.57 15.32 -2.10
C LYS A 201 20.56 14.28 -1.55
N LYS A 202 20.43 13.93 -0.27
CA LYS A 202 21.29 12.92 0.38
C LYS A 202 21.06 11.50 -0.14
N ARG A 203 20.01 11.26 -0.95
CA ARG A 203 19.63 9.93 -1.43
C ARG A 203 20.27 9.54 -2.76
N LYS A 204 20.99 10.45 -3.41
CA LYS A 204 21.60 10.21 -4.72
C LYS A 204 20.58 9.62 -5.71
N LEU A 205 19.42 10.27 -5.83
CA LEU A 205 18.38 9.81 -6.74
C LEU A 205 18.73 10.19 -8.17
N HIS A 206 18.49 9.25 -9.07
CA HIS A 206 18.60 9.40 -10.52
C HIS A 206 17.24 9.20 -11.17
N MET A 207 17.07 9.72 -12.40
CA MET A 207 15.83 9.59 -13.16
C MET A 207 16.11 9.32 -14.63
N ILE A 208 15.42 8.35 -15.21
CA ILE A 208 15.43 8.06 -16.65
C ILE A 208 14.00 8.16 -17.19
N CYS A 209 13.84 8.87 -18.30
CA CYS A 209 12.56 8.96 -19.01
C CYS A 209 12.24 7.65 -19.72
N HIS A 210 10.96 7.25 -19.64
CA HIS A 210 10.46 6.07 -20.33
C HIS A 210 9.14 6.31 -21.09
N GLY A 211 8.67 7.54 -21.19
CA GLY A 211 7.46 7.87 -21.93
C GLY A 211 7.10 9.34 -21.87
N ILE A 212 6.11 9.68 -22.68
CA ILE A 212 5.45 10.98 -22.70
C ILE A 212 3.94 10.77 -22.56
N GLY A 213 3.28 11.74 -21.95
CA GLY A 213 1.82 11.80 -21.84
C GLY A 213 1.26 12.96 -22.65
N ALA A 214 0.43 13.81 -22.00
CA ALA A 214 -0.19 14.98 -22.59
C ALA A 214 0.85 15.96 -23.15
N ARG A 215 0.56 16.57 -24.31
CA ARG A 215 1.47 17.48 -24.98
C ARG A 215 0.78 18.42 -25.95
N GLU A 216 1.32 19.63 -26.07
CA GLU A 216 0.88 20.64 -27.02
C GLU A 216 2.10 21.23 -27.75
N GLY A 217 2.07 21.23 -29.09
CA GLY A 217 3.18 21.74 -29.92
C GLY A 217 4.31 20.75 -30.14
N PHE A 218 4.09 19.46 -29.80
CA PHE A 218 5.01 18.33 -30.03
C PHE A 218 4.25 17.08 -30.43
N ASP A 219 4.45 16.55 -31.63
CA ASP A 219 3.79 15.33 -32.12
C ASP A 219 4.78 14.39 -32.83
N PRO A 220 5.58 13.62 -32.06
CA PRO A 220 6.56 12.69 -32.62
C PRO A 220 5.85 11.57 -33.38
N GLN A 221 6.45 11.10 -34.48
CA GLN A 221 5.93 10.01 -35.29
C GLN A 221 6.26 8.64 -34.68
N THR A 222 7.38 8.57 -33.94
CA THR A 222 7.84 7.35 -33.28
C THR A 222 8.19 7.63 -31.82
N GLN A 223 8.17 6.57 -31.01
CA GLN A 223 8.62 6.61 -29.61
C GLN A 223 10.12 6.94 -29.52
N HIS A 224 10.89 6.44 -30.48
CA HIS A 224 12.32 6.73 -30.57
C HIS A 224 12.59 8.23 -30.79
N GLU A 225 11.88 8.86 -31.77
CA GLU A 225 11.95 10.30 -32.00
C GLU A 225 11.59 11.11 -30.74
N ALA A 226 10.59 10.64 -29.98
CA ALA A 226 10.24 11.27 -28.72
C ALA A 226 11.41 11.25 -27.73
N TYR A 227 12.13 10.14 -27.63
CA TYR A 227 13.28 10.02 -26.73
C TYR A 227 14.47 10.86 -27.18
N GLU A 228 14.75 10.92 -28.49
CA GLU A 228 15.78 11.81 -29.03
C GLU A 228 15.47 13.27 -28.66
N GLN A 229 14.22 13.68 -28.79
CA GLN A 229 13.82 15.05 -28.46
C GLN A 229 13.87 15.32 -26.93
N LEU A 230 13.50 14.35 -26.08
CA LEU A 230 13.67 14.49 -24.64
C LEU A 230 15.15 14.67 -24.25
N ALA A 231 16.05 13.93 -24.90
CA ALA A 231 17.50 14.07 -24.68
C ALA A 231 18.02 15.46 -25.15
N GLU A 232 17.55 15.96 -26.29
CA GLU A 232 17.89 17.32 -26.77
C GLU A 232 17.39 18.41 -25.80
N TRP A 233 16.28 18.18 -25.11
CA TRP A 233 15.78 19.09 -24.07
C TRP A 233 16.52 18.97 -22.73
N GLY A 234 17.47 18.04 -22.63
CA GLY A 234 18.33 17.85 -21.45
C GLY A 234 17.81 16.83 -20.43
N LEU A 235 16.79 16.06 -20.77
CA LEU A 235 16.27 14.98 -19.95
C LEU A 235 17.09 13.69 -20.18
N GLN A 236 17.25 12.88 -19.15
CA GLN A 236 17.95 11.62 -19.26
C GLN A 236 17.07 10.54 -19.90
N VAL A 237 17.58 9.90 -20.94
CA VAL A 237 16.96 8.73 -21.60
C VAL A 237 17.89 7.54 -21.47
N SER A 238 17.34 6.34 -21.53
CA SER A 238 18.15 5.12 -21.35
C SER A 238 19.07 4.89 -22.55
N GLU A 239 20.37 4.75 -22.29
CA GLU A 239 21.36 4.33 -23.29
C GLU A 239 21.18 2.87 -23.75
N TYR A 240 20.38 2.09 -23.03
CA TYR A 240 20.08 0.68 -23.32
C TYR A 240 18.87 0.51 -24.24
N THR A 241 18.16 1.57 -24.57
CA THR A 241 17.03 1.50 -25.51
C THR A 241 17.53 1.12 -26.91
N ARG A 242 16.89 0.14 -27.52
CA ARG A 242 17.22 -0.36 -28.86
C ARG A 242 15.97 -0.50 -29.72
N ARG A 243 16.10 -0.20 -31.01
CA ARG A 243 15.07 -0.49 -32.00
C ARG A 243 15.21 -1.94 -32.45
N ALA A 244 14.09 -2.64 -32.56
CA ALA A 244 13.99 -4.00 -33.09
C ALA A 244 13.00 -3.99 -34.27
N ALA A 245 13.44 -4.44 -35.42
CA ALA A 245 12.60 -4.51 -36.61
C ALA A 245 11.73 -5.76 -36.64
N THR A 246 12.18 -6.83 -36.01
CA THR A 246 11.56 -8.15 -36.03
C THR A 246 11.27 -8.68 -34.63
N ALA A 247 10.41 -9.69 -34.55
CA ALA A 247 10.13 -10.41 -33.31
C ALA A 247 11.37 -11.16 -32.78
N GLU A 248 12.21 -11.68 -33.67
CA GLU A 248 13.43 -12.39 -33.34
C GLU A 248 14.43 -11.47 -32.64
N GLU A 249 14.62 -10.24 -33.14
CA GLU A 249 15.48 -9.25 -32.48
C GLU A 249 14.99 -8.87 -31.08
N VAL A 250 13.67 -8.86 -30.85
CA VAL A 250 13.10 -8.67 -29.50
C VAL A 250 13.45 -9.84 -28.59
N ILE A 251 13.31 -11.08 -29.06
CA ILE A 251 13.65 -12.26 -28.26
C ILE A 251 15.16 -12.32 -27.97
N GLU A 252 16.00 -11.96 -28.94
CA GLU A 252 17.46 -11.85 -28.72
C GLU A 252 17.78 -10.83 -27.62
N ALA A 253 17.11 -9.66 -27.62
CA ALA A 253 17.29 -8.66 -26.58
C ALA A 253 16.81 -9.17 -25.20
N VAL A 254 15.68 -9.89 -25.15
CA VAL A 254 15.18 -10.54 -23.92
C VAL A 254 16.23 -11.50 -23.35
N ASN A 255 16.76 -12.39 -24.20
CA ASN A 255 17.73 -13.39 -23.75
C ASN A 255 19.06 -12.73 -23.32
N TYR A 256 19.56 -11.77 -24.10
CA TYR A 256 20.79 -11.04 -23.78
C TYR A 256 20.69 -10.40 -22.39
N TRP A 257 19.66 -9.62 -22.13
CA TRP A 257 19.49 -8.95 -20.84
C TRP A 257 19.10 -9.90 -19.71
N GLY A 258 18.56 -11.08 -20.01
CA GLY A 258 18.37 -12.16 -19.06
C GLY A 258 19.68 -12.63 -18.42
N GLU A 259 20.76 -12.65 -19.20
CA GLU A 259 22.11 -13.05 -18.78
C GLU A 259 22.94 -11.87 -18.23
N HIS A 260 22.70 -10.64 -18.71
CA HIS A 260 23.49 -9.43 -18.43
C HIS A 260 22.79 -8.42 -17.50
N ARG A 261 21.94 -8.91 -16.59
CA ARG A 261 21.13 -8.04 -15.70
C ARG A 261 21.93 -7.08 -14.85
N ASN A 262 23.16 -7.46 -14.49
CA ASN A 262 24.03 -6.69 -13.60
C ASN A 262 24.92 -5.69 -14.33
N ASP A 263 24.84 -5.62 -15.65
CA ASP A 263 25.66 -4.72 -16.47
C ASP A 263 25.01 -3.34 -16.64
N ALA A 264 23.73 -3.20 -16.21
CA ALA A 264 23.02 -1.93 -16.24
C ALA A 264 23.38 -1.03 -15.04
N ILE A 265 23.32 0.29 -15.25
CA ILE A 265 23.56 1.30 -14.19
C ILE A 265 22.45 1.35 -13.11
N HIS A 266 21.40 0.58 -13.26
CA HIS A 266 20.28 0.47 -12.35
C HIS A 266 19.82 -0.98 -12.21
N GLU A 267 19.15 -1.29 -11.11
CA GLU A 267 18.45 -2.59 -11.01
C GLU A 267 17.31 -2.67 -12.03
N MET A 268 17.06 -3.89 -12.53
CA MET A 268 16.01 -4.16 -13.50
C MET A 268 15.29 -5.47 -13.18
N ASP A 269 13.97 -5.49 -13.39
CA ASP A 269 13.13 -6.67 -13.16
C ASP A 269 12.60 -7.30 -14.48
N GLY A 270 13.01 -6.74 -15.62
CA GLY A 270 12.54 -7.19 -16.92
C GLY A 270 12.99 -6.35 -18.09
N LEU A 271 12.38 -6.60 -19.23
CA LEU A 271 12.49 -5.82 -20.46
C LEU A 271 11.09 -5.30 -20.86
N VAL A 272 10.99 -4.05 -21.24
CA VAL A 272 9.75 -3.48 -21.81
C VAL A 272 9.87 -3.46 -23.33
N VAL A 273 8.85 -3.96 -24.00
CA VAL A 273 8.73 -3.91 -25.46
C VAL A 273 7.58 -2.97 -25.82
N LYS A 274 7.83 -2.02 -26.69
CA LYS A 274 6.85 -1.02 -27.16
C LYS A 274 6.80 -1.00 -28.68
N VAL A 275 5.61 -0.81 -29.23
CA VAL A 275 5.47 -0.47 -30.65
C VAL A 275 6.05 0.92 -30.88
N ASP A 276 7.00 1.08 -31.81
CA ASP A 276 7.70 2.34 -32.03
C ASP A 276 6.81 3.41 -32.70
N SER A 277 5.88 3.03 -33.57
CA SER A 277 4.98 3.97 -34.27
C SER A 277 3.89 4.51 -33.35
N VAL A 278 3.88 5.84 -33.09
CA VAL A 278 2.86 6.53 -32.29
C VAL A 278 1.46 6.41 -32.91
N ALA A 279 1.34 6.43 -34.25
CA ALA A 279 0.06 6.22 -34.91
C ALA A 279 -0.51 4.81 -34.61
N LYS A 280 0.32 3.77 -34.63
CA LYS A 280 -0.10 2.40 -34.27
C LYS A 280 -0.39 2.27 -32.77
N GLN A 281 0.33 2.97 -31.90
CA GLN A 281 0.02 3.00 -30.47
C GLN A 281 -1.40 3.53 -30.23
N ARG A 282 -1.77 4.61 -30.92
CA ARG A 282 -3.13 5.20 -30.86
C ARG A 282 -4.19 4.23 -31.38
N GLU A 283 -3.92 3.53 -32.49
CA GLU A 283 -4.82 2.52 -33.06
C GLU A 283 -5.05 1.33 -32.12
N LEU A 284 -3.99 0.78 -31.55
CA LEU A 284 -4.04 -0.36 -30.60
C LEU A 284 -4.72 0.03 -29.29
N GLY A 285 -4.56 1.28 -28.88
CA GLY A 285 -5.18 1.82 -27.68
C GLY A 285 -4.73 1.13 -26.40
N ALA A 286 -5.60 1.19 -25.40
CA ALA A 286 -5.32 0.66 -24.07
C ALA A 286 -6.55 -0.04 -23.47
N THR A 287 -6.32 -0.88 -22.48
CA THR A 287 -7.34 -1.36 -21.55
C THR A 287 -7.50 -0.36 -20.40
N SER A 288 -8.42 -0.61 -19.47
CA SER A 288 -8.51 0.20 -18.24
C SER A 288 -7.25 0.11 -17.36
N ARG A 289 -6.36 -0.84 -17.62
CA ARG A 289 -5.17 -1.11 -16.79
C ARG A 289 -3.85 -0.86 -17.51
N ALA A 290 -3.75 -1.25 -18.78
CA ALA A 290 -2.48 -1.29 -19.51
C ALA A 290 -2.66 -0.93 -20.99
N PRO A 291 -1.65 -0.31 -21.64
CA PRO A 291 -1.61 -0.12 -23.08
C PRO A 291 -1.50 -1.49 -23.79
N ARG A 292 -2.13 -1.62 -24.98
CA ARG A 292 -2.00 -2.85 -25.78
C ARG A 292 -0.73 -2.86 -26.64
N TRP A 293 -0.12 -1.71 -26.82
CA TRP A 293 1.08 -1.49 -27.63
C TRP A 293 2.40 -1.62 -26.86
N ALA A 294 2.33 -1.89 -25.55
CA ALA A 294 3.50 -2.13 -24.70
C ALA A 294 3.27 -3.31 -23.78
N ILE A 295 4.33 -4.08 -23.52
CA ILE A 295 4.32 -5.22 -22.63
C ILE A 295 5.64 -5.33 -21.89
N ALA A 296 5.62 -5.87 -20.66
CA ALA A 296 6.81 -6.15 -19.88
C ALA A 296 7.11 -7.65 -19.86
N TYR A 297 8.26 -8.04 -20.37
CA TYR A 297 8.83 -9.36 -20.13
C TYR A 297 9.49 -9.36 -18.75
N LYS A 298 8.99 -10.16 -17.84
CA LYS A 298 9.56 -10.28 -16.49
C LYS A 298 10.43 -11.52 -16.40
N TYR A 299 11.65 -11.30 -15.97
CA TYR A 299 12.57 -12.40 -15.72
C TYR A 299 12.13 -13.22 -14.50
N PRO A 300 12.44 -14.53 -14.48
CA PRO A 300 12.21 -15.33 -13.29
C PRO A 300 12.88 -14.70 -12.06
N PRO A 301 12.21 -14.69 -10.91
CA PRO A 301 12.83 -14.24 -9.67
C PRO A 301 14.11 -15.00 -9.37
N GLN A 302 15.11 -14.30 -8.87
CA GLN A 302 16.37 -14.94 -8.45
C GLN A 302 16.10 -15.91 -7.30
N GLU A 303 16.57 -17.14 -7.43
CA GLU A 303 16.53 -18.16 -6.39
C GLU A 303 17.91 -18.36 -5.79
N VAL A 304 17.99 -18.41 -4.48
CA VAL A 304 19.23 -18.62 -3.74
C VAL A 304 19.02 -19.65 -2.64
N THR A 305 20.11 -20.30 -2.21
CA THR A 305 20.05 -21.27 -1.12
C THR A 305 20.64 -20.69 0.15
N THR A 306 20.06 -21.01 1.30
CA THR A 306 20.56 -20.62 2.62
C THR A 306 20.13 -21.61 3.71
N LYS A 307 20.76 -21.55 4.89
CA LYS A 307 20.39 -22.40 6.04
C LYS A 307 19.14 -21.87 6.74
N LEU A 308 18.18 -22.76 6.98
CA LEU A 308 17.01 -22.53 7.82
C LEU A 308 17.39 -22.77 9.30
N LYS A 309 17.63 -21.69 10.03
CA LYS A 309 18.06 -21.75 11.44
C LYS A 309 16.93 -22.15 12.38
N ASP A 310 15.74 -21.60 12.15
CA ASP A 310 14.55 -21.88 12.96
C ASP A 310 13.26 -21.56 12.17
N ILE A 311 12.12 -22.00 12.68
CA ILE A 311 10.79 -21.59 12.22
C ILE A 311 10.09 -20.97 13.42
N ALA A 312 9.76 -19.69 13.32
CA ALA A 312 9.02 -18.96 14.34
C ALA A 312 7.58 -18.70 13.87
N VAL A 313 6.71 -18.30 14.80
CA VAL A 313 5.30 -17.96 14.49
C VAL A 313 5.02 -16.54 14.91
N SER A 314 4.59 -15.70 13.96
CA SER A 314 4.11 -14.35 14.21
C SER A 314 2.59 -14.32 14.34
N VAL A 315 2.07 -13.33 15.08
CA VAL A 315 0.63 -13.13 15.26
C VAL A 315 0.26 -11.73 14.78
N GLY A 316 -0.46 -11.66 13.67
CA GLY A 316 -0.87 -10.40 13.07
C GLY A 316 -2.11 -9.79 13.74
N ARG A 317 -2.51 -8.58 13.32
CA ARG A 317 -3.60 -7.78 13.92
C ARG A 317 -4.96 -8.49 13.99
N THR A 318 -5.22 -9.46 13.12
CA THR A 318 -6.46 -10.27 13.11
C THR A 318 -6.30 -11.61 13.83
N GLY A 319 -5.24 -11.77 14.59
CA GLY A 319 -4.91 -12.98 15.34
C GLY A 319 -4.31 -14.11 14.50
N ARG A 320 -4.17 -13.98 13.18
CA ARG A 320 -3.59 -15.02 12.32
C ARG A 320 -2.17 -15.34 12.77
N ALA A 321 -1.94 -16.60 13.10
CA ALA A 321 -0.64 -17.13 13.53
C ALA A 321 0.07 -17.70 12.30
N THR A 322 1.09 -17.00 11.82
CA THR A 322 1.77 -17.28 10.55
C THR A 322 3.19 -17.78 10.82
N PRO A 323 3.56 -19.00 10.39
CA PRO A 323 4.93 -19.46 10.47
C PRO A 323 5.82 -18.75 9.46
N PHE A 324 7.04 -18.43 9.88
CA PHE A 324 8.07 -17.87 9.02
C PHE A 324 9.43 -18.48 9.32
N ALA A 325 10.25 -18.60 8.29
CA ALA A 325 11.60 -19.09 8.36
C ALA A 325 12.54 -18.01 8.93
N VAL A 326 13.38 -18.39 9.89
CA VAL A 326 14.54 -17.62 10.35
C VAL A 326 15.75 -18.20 9.62
N LEU A 327 16.35 -17.41 8.75
CA LEU A 327 17.37 -17.85 7.82
C LEU A 327 18.77 -17.37 8.24
N GLU A 328 19.79 -18.04 7.77
CA GLU A 328 21.07 -17.42 7.64
C GLU A 328 20.97 -16.28 6.62
N PRO A 329 21.47 -15.04 6.93
CA PRO A 329 21.32 -13.92 6.02
C PRO A 329 21.90 -14.25 4.64
N VAL A 330 21.12 -14.05 3.60
CA VAL A 330 21.51 -14.29 2.20
C VAL A 330 21.06 -13.12 1.33
N PHE A 331 21.90 -12.75 0.39
CA PHE A 331 21.59 -11.68 -0.57
C PHE A 331 20.77 -12.25 -1.73
N VAL A 332 19.61 -11.65 -2.02
CA VAL A 332 18.75 -12.04 -3.13
C VAL A 332 17.98 -10.82 -3.66
N SER A 333 17.99 -10.62 -4.98
CA SER A 333 17.32 -9.53 -5.68
C SER A 333 17.48 -8.19 -4.93
N GLY A 334 18.71 -7.69 -4.82
CA GLY A 334 19.03 -6.36 -4.30
C GLY A 334 18.92 -6.17 -2.78
N SER A 335 18.60 -7.20 -1.97
CA SER A 335 18.57 -7.05 -0.51
C SER A 335 18.97 -8.30 0.25
N THR A 336 19.42 -8.11 1.51
CA THR A 336 19.74 -9.22 2.42
C THR A 336 18.45 -9.71 3.10
N VAL A 337 18.15 -10.99 2.91
CA VAL A 337 17.00 -11.69 3.48
C VAL A 337 17.46 -12.55 4.64
N SER A 338 16.87 -12.35 5.82
CA SER A 338 17.09 -13.16 7.04
C SER A 338 15.81 -13.82 7.54
N MET A 339 14.66 -13.47 6.96
CA MET A 339 13.35 -14.05 7.27
C MET A 339 12.54 -14.23 5.98
N ALA A 340 11.79 -15.32 5.87
CA ALA A 340 10.95 -15.59 4.72
C ALA A 340 9.63 -16.24 5.15
N THR A 341 8.54 -15.95 4.43
CA THR A 341 7.24 -16.53 4.76
C THR A 341 7.19 -18.04 4.47
N LEU A 342 6.45 -18.74 5.32
CA LEU A 342 6.05 -20.14 5.14
C LEU A 342 4.52 -20.27 5.00
N HIS A 343 3.82 -19.13 4.88
CA HIS A 343 2.39 -18.95 4.64
C HIS A 343 1.49 -19.51 5.75
N ASN A 344 1.48 -20.82 6.01
CA ASN A 344 0.70 -21.50 7.05
C ASN A 344 1.31 -22.87 7.38
N GLN A 345 0.79 -23.53 8.43
CA GLN A 345 1.30 -24.83 8.88
C GLN A 345 1.18 -25.94 7.82
N HIS A 346 0.14 -25.90 6.97
CA HIS A 346 -0.05 -26.90 5.93
C HIS A 346 1.01 -26.78 4.83
N GLU A 347 1.39 -25.54 4.50
CA GLU A 347 2.46 -25.27 3.57
C GLU A 347 3.83 -25.70 4.09
N VAL A 348 4.11 -25.54 5.40
CA VAL A 348 5.34 -26.08 6.00
C VAL A 348 5.41 -27.59 5.80
N LYS A 349 4.32 -28.30 6.09
CA LYS A 349 4.25 -29.75 5.90
C LYS A 349 4.31 -30.15 4.43
N ARG A 350 3.57 -29.46 3.55
CA ARG A 350 3.55 -29.73 2.11
C ARG A 350 4.93 -29.55 1.47
N LYS A 351 5.65 -28.52 1.87
CA LYS A 351 7.02 -28.24 1.40
C LYS A 351 8.04 -29.19 2.00
N GLY A 352 7.71 -29.86 3.10
CA GLY A 352 8.59 -30.83 3.76
C GLY A 352 9.85 -30.20 4.33
N VAL A 353 9.82 -28.91 4.70
CA VAL A 353 10.97 -28.21 5.28
C VAL A 353 11.14 -28.58 6.75
N MET A 354 12.40 -28.78 7.14
CA MET A 354 12.80 -29.07 8.51
C MET A 354 13.77 -27.99 9.00
N ILE A 355 13.73 -27.70 10.29
CA ILE A 355 14.70 -26.77 10.89
C ILE A 355 16.10 -27.39 10.80
N GLY A 356 17.05 -26.65 10.26
CA GLY A 356 18.39 -27.15 9.91
C GLY A 356 18.61 -27.42 8.42
N ASP A 357 17.53 -27.46 7.61
CA ASP A 357 17.62 -27.63 6.17
C ASP A 357 18.45 -26.52 5.50
N THR A 358 19.08 -26.85 4.38
CA THR A 358 19.39 -25.87 3.36
C THR A 358 18.13 -25.68 2.51
N VAL A 359 17.62 -24.45 2.40
CA VAL A 359 16.36 -24.15 1.73
C VAL A 359 16.58 -23.22 0.54
N VAL A 360 15.75 -23.36 -0.48
CA VAL A 360 15.69 -22.44 -1.62
C VAL A 360 14.76 -21.29 -1.25
N VAL A 361 15.25 -20.07 -1.42
CA VAL A 361 14.54 -18.81 -1.12
C VAL A 361 14.49 -17.95 -2.36
N ARG A 362 13.33 -17.31 -2.59
CA ARG A 362 13.16 -16.26 -3.60
C ARG A 362 12.30 -15.14 -3.05
N LYS A 363 12.20 -14.04 -3.78
CA LYS A 363 11.22 -12.99 -3.51
C LYS A 363 10.02 -13.13 -4.43
N ALA A 364 8.86 -13.49 -3.89
CA ALA A 364 7.61 -13.51 -4.63
C ALA A 364 7.24 -12.09 -5.07
N GLY A 365 7.03 -11.91 -6.41
CA GLY A 365 6.78 -10.59 -6.98
C GLY A 365 7.90 -9.59 -6.71
N GLU A 366 9.12 -10.07 -6.49
CA GLU A 366 10.35 -9.30 -6.19
C GLU A 366 10.32 -8.51 -4.87
N ILE A 367 9.29 -8.72 -4.05
CA ILE A 367 9.07 -7.98 -2.80
C ILE A 367 9.14 -8.90 -1.59
N ILE A 368 8.36 -10.01 -1.59
CA ILE A 368 8.11 -10.83 -0.39
C ILE A 368 9.00 -12.07 -0.40
N PRO A 369 9.96 -12.20 0.54
CA PRO A 369 10.75 -13.41 0.66
C PRO A 369 9.88 -14.62 1.02
N GLU A 370 10.02 -15.71 0.27
CA GLU A 370 9.36 -16.99 0.55
C GLU A 370 10.34 -18.16 0.44
N VAL A 371 10.11 -19.19 1.23
CA VAL A 371 10.81 -20.46 1.12
C VAL A 371 10.08 -21.35 0.12
N LEU A 372 10.77 -21.81 -0.91
CA LEU A 372 10.21 -22.73 -1.91
C LEU A 372 10.18 -24.17 -1.42
N GLY A 373 11.29 -24.63 -0.85
CA GLY A 373 11.45 -25.98 -0.32
C GLY A 373 12.86 -26.26 0.15
N PRO A 374 13.13 -27.46 0.68
CA PRO A 374 14.46 -27.89 1.09
C PRO A 374 15.29 -28.38 -0.11
N VAL A 375 16.60 -28.28 -0.01
CA VAL A 375 17.55 -29.02 -0.83
C VAL A 375 17.82 -30.36 -0.11
N ALA A 376 16.93 -31.33 -0.34
CA ALA A 376 16.89 -32.57 0.43
C ALA A 376 18.23 -33.36 0.40
N ASP A 377 18.95 -33.29 -0.70
CA ASP A 377 20.24 -33.97 -0.87
C ASP A 377 21.36 -33.43 0.04
N LEU A 378 21.16 -32.26 0.67
CA LEU A 378 22.09 -31.65 1.60
C LEU A 378 21.77 -31.96 3.08
N ARG A 379 20.77 -32.83 3.34
CA ARG A 379 20.44 -33.26 4.71
C ARG A 379 21.48 -34.22 5.25
N ASP A 380 21.88 -33.99 6.50
CA ASP A 380 22.86 -34.83 7.23
C ASP A 380 22.25 -35.61 8.39
N GLY A 381 20.93 -35.49 8.61
CA GLY A 381 20.20 -36.16 9.69
C GLY A 381 20.13 -35.37 10.99
N SER A 382 20.68 -34.15 11.03
CA SER A 382 20.57 -33.24 12.18
C SER A 382 19.30 -32.38 12.14
N GLU A 383 18.57 -32.44 11.04
CA GLU A 383 17.37 -31.66 10.83
C GLU A 383 16.24 -32.13 11.76
N ARG A 384 15.43 -31.18 12.22
CA ARG A 384 14.30 -31.45 13.11
C ARG A 384 12.99 -30.92 12.53
N GLU A 385 11.92 -31.69 12.74
CA GLU A 385 10.58 -31.29 12.33
C GLU A 385 10.11 -30.06 13.11
N PHE A 386 9.42 -29.16 12.41
CA PHE A 386 8.73 -28.03 13.04
C PHE A 386 7.40 -28.49 13.62
N VAL A 387 7.22 -28.27 14.92
CA VAL A 387 5.95 -28.50 15.62
C VAL A 387 5.22 -27.16 15.73
N TYR A 388 4.07 -27.06 15.07
CA TYR A 388 3.26 -25.84 15.14
C TYR A 388 2.70 -25.67 16.58
N PRO A 389 2.78 -24.47 17.17
CA PRO A 389 2.35 -24.24 18.55
C PRO A 389 0.83 -24.38 18.70
N GLU A 390 0.38 -25.09 19.75
CA GLU A 390 -1.04 -25.15 20.09
C GLU A 390 -1.56 -23.85 20.71
N HIS A 391 -0.65 -23.04 21.26
CA HIS A 391 -0.96 -21.81 21.97
C HIS A 391 -0.27 -20.62 21.33
N CYS A 392 -0.91 -19.47 21.44
CA CYS A 392 -0.34 -18.20 20.98
C CYS A 392 1.03 -17.95 21.64
N PRO A 393 2.10 -17.75 20.87
CA PRO A 393 3.44 -17.56 21.42
C PRO A 393 3.58 -16.28 22.25
N VAL A 394 2.62 -15.36 22.15
CA VAL A 394 2.67 -14.05 22.82
C VAL A 394 1.78 -14.01 24.07
N CYS A 395 0.52 -14.46 23.98
CA CYS A 395 -0.43 -14.34 25.10
C CYS A 395 -0.85 -15.68 25.71
N GLY A 396 -0.38 -16.83 25.19
CA GLY A 396 -0.69 -18.15 25.70
C GLY A 396 -2.11 -18.67 25.41
N ALA A 397 -2.98 -17.92 24.75
CA ALA A 397 -4.32 -18.37 24.39
C ALA A 397 -4.25 -19.53 23.39
N LYS A 398 -5.15 -20.53 23.52
CA LYS A 398 -5.19 -21.67 22.61
C LYS A 398 -5.54 -21.22 21.20
N LEU A 399 -4.70 -21.56 20.23
CA LEU A 399 -4.94 -21.27 18.82
C LEU A 399 -6.06 -22.17 18.28
N ALA A 400 -6.89 -21.60 17.40
CA ALA A 400 -7.96 -22.34 16.73
C ALA A 400 -8.20 -21.78 15.32
N PRO A 401 -8.69 -22.59 14.37
CA PRO A 401 -9.19 -22.10 13.10
C PRO A 401 -10.46 -21.26 13.32
N ALA A 402 -10.69 -20.23 12.48
CA ALA A 402 -11.89 -19.40 12.60
C ALA A 402 -13.18 -20.18 12.28
N LYS A 403 -13.08 -21.19 11.42
CA LYS A 403 -14.11 -22.18 11.09
C LYS A 403 -13.45 -23.49 10.73
N GLU A 404 -14.18 -24.58 10.83
CA GLU A 404 -13.70 -25.91 10.46
C GLU A 404 -13.17 -25.93 9.01
N GLY A 405 -11.98 -26.49 8.83
CA GLY A 405 -11.29 -26.54 7.52
C GLY A 405 -10.49 -25.28 7.15
N ASP A 406 -10.49 -24.23 7.99
CA ASP A 406 -9.64 -23.04 7.74
C ASP A 406 -8.15 -23.41 7.92
N ALA A 407 -7.36 -23.13 6.89
CA ALA A 407 -5.91 -23.35 6.92
C ALA A 407 -5.19 -22.42 7.93
N ASP A 408 -5.81 -21.29 8.24
CA ASP A 408 -5.24 -20.27 9.13
C ASP A 408 -5.72 -20.45 10.57
N TRP A 409 -4.78 -20.75 11.44
CA TRP A 409 -5.04 -20.76 12.89
C TRP A 409 -4.89 -19.36 13.46
N ARG A 410 -5.72 -19.03 14.47
CA ARG A 410 -5.80 -17.69 15.02
C ARG A 410 -5.77 -17.71 16.54
N CYS A 411 -5.19 -16.64 17.11
CA CYS A 411 -5.31 -16.33 18.52
C CYS A 411 -6.68 -15.70 18.79
N PRO A 412 -7.55 -16.32 19.59
CA PRO A 412 -8.90 -15.80 19.88
C PRO A 412 -8.91 -14.62 20.85
N ASN A 413 -7.80 -14.32 21.53
CA ASN A 413 -7.68 -13.18 22.44
C ASN A 413 -7.54 -11.88 21.64
N THR A 414 -8.63 -11.43 21.02
CA THR A 414 -8.62 -10.27 20.12
C THR A 414 -8.41 -8.95 20.86
N ARG A 415 -8.88 -8.82 22.10
CA ARG A 415 -8.80 -7.57 22.86
C ARG A 415 -7.41 -7.31 23.42
N SER A 416 -6.86 -8.28 24.20
CA SER A 416 -5.70 -8.05 25.05
C SER A 416 -4.44 -8.81 24.64
N CYS A 417 -4.42 -9.50 23.49
CA CYS A 417 -3.18 -10.08 22.98
C CYS A 417 -2.22 -8.96 22.57
N PRO A 418 -1.04 -8.83 23.21
CA PRO A 418 -0.12 -7.72 22.93
C PRO A 418 0.30 -7.63 21.46
N ALA A 419 0.51 -8.76 20.79
CA ALA A 419 0.85 -8.78 19.37
C ALA A 419 -0.27 -8.24 18.48
N GLN A 420 -1.53 -8.65 18.75
CA GLN A 420 -2.68 -8.16 17.99
C GLN A 420 -2.89 -6.67 18.21
N LEU A 421 -2.79 -6.21 19.46
CA LEU A 421 -2.96 -4.80 19.81
C LEU A 421 -1.84 -3.94 19.21
N ALA A 422 -0.57 -4.34 19.29
CA ALA A 422 0.54 -3.62 18.67
C ALA A 422 0.34 -3.48 17.15
N ALA A 423 -0.03 -4.57 16.49
CA ALA A 423 -0.27 -4.56 15.04
C ALA A 423 -1.51 -3.74 14.65
N ARG A 424 -2.55 -3.62 15.51
CA ARG A 424 -3.68 -2.72 15.28
C ARG A 424 -3.28 -1.27 15.46
N LEU A 425 -2.52 -0.92 16.50
CA LEU A 425 -2.01 0.45 16.73
C LEU A 425 -1.10 0.91 15.59
N GLU A 426 -0.21 0.04 15.09
CA GLU A 426 0.62 0.33 13.92
C GLU A 426 -0.24 0.58 12.67
N TYR A 427 -1.26 -0.24 12.46
CA TYR A 427 -2.19 -0.07 11.34
C TYR A 427 -2.99 1.24 11.46
N ILE A 428 -3.51 1.56 12.64
CA ILE A 428 -4.20 2.82 12.95
C ILE A 428 -3.29 4.01 12.62
N ALA A 429 -2.02 3.93 12.99
CA ALA A 429 -1.03 4.98 12.77
C ALA A 429 -0.54 5.07 11.31
N SER A 430 -0.81 4.07 10.47
CA SER A 430 -0.32 4.04 9.09
C SER A 430 -0.85 5.20 8.24
N ARG A 431 -0.08 5.58 7.21
CA ARG A 431 -0.44 6.66 6.26
C ARG A 431 -1.79 6.44 5.56
N GLY A 432 -2.15 5.18 5.33
CA GLY A 432 -3.44 4.82 4.73
C GLY A 432 -4.63 4.88 5.68
N VAL A 433 -4.42 5.24 6.95
CA VAL A 433 -5.45 5.35 8.00
C VAL A 433 -5.36 6.73 8.65
N PHE A 434 -4.91 6.87 9.88
CA PHE A 434 -4.83 8.18 10.57
C PHE A 434 -3.55 8.98 10.28
N ASP A 435 -2.53 8.39 9.67
CA ASP A 435 -1.20 8.99 9.41
C ASP A 435 -0.53 9.58 10.66
N ILE A 436 -0.53 8.83 11.74
CA ILE A 436 0.07 9.23 13.01
C ILE A 436 1.56 8.90 12.99
N GLU A 437 2.40 9.90 12.75
CA GLU A 437 3.85 9.71 12.81
C GLU A 437 4.33 9.46 14.26
N ALA A 438 5.48 8.84 14.38
CA ALA A 438 6.11 8.43 15.64
C ALA A 438 5.37 7.30 16.40
N LEU A 439 4.31 6.70 15.86
CA LEU A 439 3.66 5.50 16.40
C LEU A 439 3.86 4.32 15.43
N GLY A 440 5.05 3.74 15.44
CA GLY A 440 5.34 2.48 14.74
C GLY A 440 5.37 1.29 15.71
N GLU A 441 5.74 0.10 15.20
CA GLU A 441 5.81 -1.17 15.94
C GLU A 441 6.41 -1.02 17.34
N LYS A 442 7.64 -0.51 17.44
CA LYS A 442 8.35 -0.35 18.73
C LYS A 442 7.66 0.59 19.71
N GLY A 443 7.07 1.67 19.20
CA GLY A 443 6.33 2.61 20.02
C GLY A 443 5.05 1.99 20.57
N ALA A 444 4.32 1.27 19.74
CA ALA A 444 3.12 0.53 20.13
C ALA A 444 3.44 -0.54 21.18
N GLU A 445 4.48 -1.35 20.94
CA GLU A 445 4.95 -2.36 21.90
C GLU A 445 5.30 -1.78 23.26
N ASP A 446 6.03 -0.67 23.28
CA ASP A 446 6.47 -0.04 24.54
C ASP A 446 5.29 0.60 25.29
N LEU A 447 4.33 1.24 24.61
CA LEU A 447 3.10 1.75 25.23
C LEU A 447 2.24 0.65 25.84
N ILE A 448 2.20 -0.54 25.23
CA ILE A 448 1.51 -1.72 25.77
C ILE A 448 2.29 -2.28 26.95
N ALA A 449 3.59 -2.50 26.81
CA ALA A 449 4.45 -3.08 27.83
C ALA A 449 4.53 -2.20 29.10
N SER A 450 4.49 -0.87 28.96
CA SER A 450 4.43 0.08 30.06
C SER A 450 3.03 0.23 30.69
N GLY A 451 2.01 -0.45 30.14
CA GLY A 451 0.62 -0.37 30.63
C GLY A 451 -0.07 0.97 30.33
N VAL A 452 0.51 1.79 29.48
CA VAL A 452 -0.09 3.07 29.04
C VAL A 452 -1.29 2.83 28.14
N LEU A 453 -1.19 1.88 27.20
CA LEU A 453 -2.31 1.44 26.38
C LEU A 453 -2.69 0.00 26.70
N VAL A 454 -3.96 -0.21 27.06
CA VAL A 454 -4.54 -1.55 27.30
C VAL A 454 -5.38 -2.03 26.12
N ASP A 455 -5.94 -1.10 25.36
CA ASP A 455 -6.59 -1.26 24.06
C ASP A 455 -6.56 0.07 23.29
N GLU A 456 -7.15 0.11 22.10
CA GLU A 456 -7.15 1.28 21.23
C GLU A 456 -7.99 2.44 21.74
N SER A 457 -8.90 2.22 22.66
CA SER A 457 -9.88 3.21 23.12
C SER A 457 -9.23 4.45 23.73
N CYS A 458 -8.07 4.29 24.38
CA CYS A 458 -7.34 5.37 25.05
C CYS A 458 -6.32 6.08 24.14
N LEU A 459 -6.23 5.73 22.85
CA LEU A 459 -5.18 6.27 21.98
C LEU A 459 -5.22 7.80 21.87
N PHE A 460 -6.40 8.38 21.71
CA PHE A 460 -6.58 9.82 21.55
C PHE A 460 -6.65 10.59 22.87
N ASP A 461 -6.62 9.89 24.00
CA ASP A 461 -6.55 10.49 25.34
C ASP A 461 -5.11 10.61 25.88
N LEU A 462 -4.12 10.09 25.15
CA LEU A 462 -2.72 10.10 25.57
C LEU A 462 -2.22 11.50 25.92
N THR A 463 -1.62 11.62 27.09
CA THR A 463 -1.04 12.86 27.61
C THR A 463 0.48 12.78 27.71
N ALA A 464 1.13 13.92 27.96
CA ALA A 464 2.56 13.95 28.23
C ALA A 464 2.93 13.14 29.49
N ASP A 465 2.04 13.10 30.49
CA ASP A 465 2.27 12.32 31.73
C ASP A 465 2.21 10.81 31.46
N ASP A 466 1.34 10.38 30.55
CA ASP A 466 1.28 8.98 30.14
C ASP A 466 2.55 8.59 29.38
N LEU A 467 3.01 9.42 28.47
CA LEU A 467 4.22 9.17 27.70
C LEU A 467 5.49 9.12 28.55
N ARG A 468 5.51 9.78 29.73
CA ARG A 468 6.63 9.66 30.68
C ARG A 468 6.77 8.28 31.29
N LYS A 469 5.74 7.44 31.24
CA LYS A 469 5.78 6.03 31.68
C LYS A 469 6.41 5.10 30.65
N SER A 470 6.56 5.57 29.42
CA SER A 470 7.06 4.80 28.26
C SER A 470 8.54 5.11 27.99
N ASN A 471 9.35 4.08 27.83
CA ASN A 471 10.78 4.23 27.52
C ASN A 471 11.03 4.77 26.11
N ALA A 472 10.15 4.45 25.17
CA ALA A 472 10.26 4.91 23.79
C ALA A 472 10.06 6.42 23.66
N TYR A 473 9.25 7.02 24.55
CA TYR A 473 8.85 8.42 24.47
C TYR A 473 9.42 9.32 25.57
N THR A 474 10.28 8.76 26.44
CA THR A 474 10.91 9.49 27.55
C THR A 474 12.40 9.69 27.31
N ALA A 475 12.90 10.89 27.58
CA ALA A 475 14.33 11.21 27.57
C ALA A 475 14.98 10.83 28.92
N LYS A 476 16.33 10.74 28.95
CA LYS A 476 17.11 10.37 30.15
C LYS A 476 16.81 11.23 31.40
N LYS A 477 16.24 12.42 31.24
CA LYS A 477 15.84 13.34 32.33
C LYS A 477 14.40 13.18 32.79
N GLY A 478 13.65 12.18 32.30
CA GLY A 478 12.25 11.94 32.62
C GLY A 478 11.27 12.87 31.90
N GLU A 479 11.73 13.68 30.93
CA GLU A 479 10.88 14.52 30.10
C GLU A 479 10.46 13.77 28.82
N VAL A 480 9.32 14.17 28.24
CA VAL A 480 8.88 13.62 26.94
C VAL A 480 9.88 14.03 25.86
N ASN A 481 10.40 13.05 25.14
CA ASN A 481 11.38 13.26 24.08
C ASN A 481 10.74 13.83 22.79
N ALA A 482 11.54 14.10 21.75
CA ALA A 482 11.06 14.65 20.48
C ALA A 482 10.01 13.75 19.81
N ALA A 483 10.18 12.41 19.86
CA ALA A 483 9.22 11.47 19.30
C ALA A 483 7.88 11.52 20.04
N GLY A 484 7.89 11.61 21.36
CA GLY A 484 6.65 11.74 22.16
C GLY A 484 5.92 13.05 21.91
N LYS A 485 6.65 14.17 21.78
CA LYS A 485 6.05 15.46 21.41
C LYS A 485 5.42 15.40 20.02
N LYS A 486 6.11 14.77 19.08
CA LYS A 486 5.60 14.55 17.71
C LYS A 486 4.35 13.68 17.72
N LEU A 487 4.34 12.59 18.49
CA LEU A 487 3.18 11.72 18.63
C LEU A 487 1.95 12.49 19.12
N LEU A 488 2.07 13.28 20.20
CA LEU A 488 0.95 14.08 20.74
C LEU A 488 0.41 15.09 19.72
N ALA A 489 1.30 15.76 18.99
CA ALA A 489 0.89 16.69 17.94
C ALA A 489 0.13 16.00 16.80
N ASN A 490 0.61 14.83 16.36
CA ASN A 490 -0.05 14.05 15.31
C ASN A 490 -1.41 13.48 15.77
N LEU A 491 -1.52 13.03 17.02
CA LEU A 491 -2.80 12.59 17.58
C LEU A 491 -3.84 13.73 17.59
N ALA A 492 -3.43 14.96 17.92
CA ALA A 492 -4.32 16.12 17.89
C ALA A 492 -4.81 16.40 16.45
N THR A 493 -3.94 16.34 15.45
CA THR A 493 -4.31 16.51 14.03
C THR A 493 -5.20 15.37 13.53
N ALA A 494 -4.89 14.14 13.91
CA ALA A 494 -5.62 12.95 13.46
C ALA A 494 -7.07 12.89 13.92
N LYS A 495 -7.46 13.65 14.97
CA LYS A 495 -8.86 13.74 15.43
C LYS A 495 -9.79 14.36 14.38
N HIS A 496 -9.26 15.15 13.45
CA HIS A 496 -10.03 15.88 12.42
C HIS A 496 -9.81 15.30 11.02
N THR A 497 -9.69 13.99 10.93
CA THR A 497 -9.50 13.29 9.65
C THR A 497 -10.84 12.90 9.03
N ASP A 498 -10.80 12.50 7.74
CA ASP A 498 -11.97 12.05 7.00
C ASP A 498 -12.66 10.84 7.66
N LEU A 499 -13.99 10.76 7.58
CA LEU A 499 -14.79 9.66 8.14
C LEU A 499 -14.32 8.27 7.68
N TRP A 500 -13.95 8.12 6.40
CA TRP A 500 -13.49 6.83 5.89
C TRP A 500 -12.22 6.33 6.58
N ARG A 501 -11.35 7.22 7.04
CA ARG A 501 -10.14 6.89 7.78
C ARG A 501 -10.47 6.33 9.17
N VAL A 502 -11.47 6.92 9.81
CA VAL A 502 -12.01 6.43 11.10
C VAL A 502 -12.57 5.02 10.92
N ILE A 503 -13.40 4.79 9.89
CA ILE A 503 -13.96 3.46 9.59
C ILE A 503 -12.85 2.43 9.32
N ALA A 504 -11.84 2.78 8.54
CA ALA A 504 -10.71 1.91 8.26
C ALA A 504 -9.90 1.57 9.52
N ALA A 505 -9.73 2.55 10.43
CA ALA A 505 -9.00 2.40 11.68
C ALA A 505 -9.61 1.36 12.63
N LEU A 506 -10.92 1.17 12.60
CA LEU A 506 -11.62 0.16 13.43
C LEU A 506 -11.17 -1.27 13.14
N SER A 507 -10.39 -1.49 12.09
CA SER A 507 -9.84 -2.82 11.74
C SER A 507 -10.90 -3.91 11.58
N ILE A 508 -12.11 -3.53 11.16
CA ILE A 508 -13.23 -4.46 10.92
C ILE A 508 -12.81 -5.43 9.80
N ARG A 509 -13.05 -6.71 10.03
CA ARG A 509 -12.70 -7.74 9.04
C ARG A 509 -13.40 -7.47 7.71
N HIS A 510 -12.68 -7.57 6.61
CA HIS A 510 -13.13 -7.29 5.25
C HIS A 510 -13.38 -5.80 4.92
N VAL A 511 -13.39 -4.90 5.91
CA VAL A 511 -13.51 -3.47 5.69
C VAL A 511 -12.11 -2.86 5.56
N GLY A 512 -11.65 -2.71 4.32
CA GLY A 512 -10.43 -2.00 3.99
C GLY A 512 -10.70 -0.55 3.56
N PRO A 513 -9.67 0.24 3.22
CA PRO A 513 -9.85 1.65 2.80
C PRO A 513 -10.86 1.86 1.67
N THR A 514 -10.92 0.95 0.69
CA THR A 514 -11.88 1.04 -0.43
C THR A 514 -13.33 0.90 0.05
N ALA A 515 -13.63 -0.12 0.86
CA ALA A 515 -14.97 -0.31 1.42
C ALA A 515 -15.33 0.82 2.41
N ALA A 516 -14.36 1.28 3.20
CA ALA A 516 -14.54 2.39 4.13
C ALA A 516 -14.91 3.69 3.40
N ARG A 517 -14.25 4.02 2.29
CA ARG A 517 -14.61 5.19 1.45
C ARG A 517 -15.99 5.08 0.86
N ALA A 518 -16.35 3.92 0.32
CA ALA A 518 -17.68 3.71 -0.25
C ALA A 518 -18.79 3.84 0.81
N LEU A 519 -18.55 3.35 2.02
CA LEU A 519 -19.48 3.48 3.15
C LEU A 519 -19.58 4.94 3.63
N ALA A 520 -18.45 5.63 3.81
CA ALA A 520 -18.42 7.03 4.23
C ALA A 520 -19.16 7.93 3.24
N ALA A 521 -18.85 7.80 1.95
CA ALA A 521 -19.48 8.59 0.88
C ALA A 521 -21.01 8.42 0.79
N ARG A 522 -21.54 7.28 1.27
CA ARG A 522 -22.97 7.02 1.22
C ARG A 522 -23.72 7.39 2.48
N PHE A 523 -23.10 7.22 3.65
CA PHE A 523 -23.79 7.35 4.93
C PHE A 523 -23.38 8.61 5.72
N HIS A 524 -22.27 9.24 5.37
CA HIS A 524 -21.77 10.53 5.88
C HIS A 524 -21.53 10.61 7.39
N SER A 525 -21.98 9.61 8.18
CA SER A 525 -21.66 9.53 9.61
C SER A 525 -21.51 8.08 10.06
N LEU A 526 -20.67 7.85 11.06
CA LEU A 526 -20.50 6.53 11.65
C LEU A 526 -21.79 6.05 12.33
N GLN A 527 -22.54 6.96 12.95
CA GLN A 527 -23.83 6.61 13.59
C GLN A 527 -24.85 6.14 12.55
N ALA A 528 -24.96 6.82 11.41
CA ALA A 528 -25.85 6.39 10.33
C ALA A 528 -25.49 4.99 9.79
N LEU A 529 -24.18 4.66 9.74
CA LEU A 529 -23.70 3.31 9.38
C LEU A 529 -24.09 2.27 10.43
N VAL A 530 -23.96 2.61 11.72
CA VAL A 530 -24.36 1.72 12.83
C VAL A 530 -25.86 1.48 12.83
N ASP A 531 -26.68 2.47 12.53
CA ASP A 531 -28.14 2.35 12.53
C ASP A 531 -28.68 1.67 11.26
N ALA A 532 -27.97 1.77 10.14
CA ALA A 532 -28.40 1.19 8.86
C ALA A 532 -28.56 -0.34 8.94
N PRO A 533 -29.61 -0.92 8.34
CA PRO A 533 -29.75 -2.37 8.25
C PRO A 533 -28.69 -2.97 7.29
N VAL A 534 -28.37 -4.27 7.49
CA VAL A 534 -27.36 -4.99 6.68
C VAL A 534 -27.62 -4.85 5.19
N GLU A 535 -28.88 -4.94 4.77
CA GLU A 535 -29.30 -4.84 3.36
C GLU A 535 -29.02 -3.45 2.77
N ALA A 536 -29.07 -2.41 3.58
CA ALA A 536 -28.73 -1.05 3.15
C ALA A 536 -27.22 -0.89 2.96
N LEU A 537 -26.43 -1.42 3.89
CA LEU A 537 -24.97 -1.44 3.77
C LEU A 537 -24.52 -2.25 2.55
N ALA A 538 -25.09 -3.43 2.33
CA ALA A 538 -24.75 -4.33 1.23
C ALA A 538 -25.11 -3.79 -0.17
N LYS A 539 -25.97 -2.77 -0.26
CA LYS A 539 -26.28 -2.05 -1.51
C LYS A 539 -25.22 -1.02 -1.90
N THR A 540 -24.26 -0.74 -1.02
CA THR A 540 -23.15 0.17 -1.34
C THR A 540 -22.22 -0.51 -2.36
N ASP A 541 -21.81 0.21 -3.40
CA ASP A 541 -20.93 -0.36 -4.42
C ASP A 541 -19.59 -0.79 -3.81
N GLY A 542 -19.14 -2.00 -4.13
CA GLY A 542 -17.93 -2.58 -3.52
C GLY A 542 -18.12 -3.12 -2.08
N VAL A 543 -19.34 -3.04 -1.51
CA VAL A 543 -19.68 -3.59 -0.20
C VAL A 543 -20.70 -4.72 -0.38
N GLY A 544 -20.22 -5.96 -0.32
CA GLY A 544 -21.13 -7.13 -0.40
C GLY A 544 -21.70 -7.52 0.97
N GLN A 545 -22.60 -8.52 0.96
CA GLN A 545 -23.27 -9.04 2.16
C GLN A 545 -22.29 -9.39 3.29
N ILE A 546 -21.18 -10.05 2.99
CA ILE A 546 -20.15 -10.46 3.97
C ILE A 546 -19.51 -9.25 4.65
N ILE A 547 -19.25 -8.17 3.92
CA ILE A 547 -18.67 -6.95 4.47
C ILE A 547 -19.69 -6.26 5.39
N ALA A 548 -20.93 -6.15 4.94
CA ALA A 548 -22.03 -5.53 5.70
C ALA A 548 -22.30 -6.28 7.02
N GLU A 549 -22.36 -7.61 6.97
CA GLU A 549 -22.49 -8.46 8.17
C GLU A 549 -21.29 -8.28 9.11
N SER A 550 -20.06 -8.33 8.60
CA SER A 550 -18.86 -8.12 9.41
C SER A 550 -18.84 -6.75 10.09
N PHE A 551 -19.35 -5.72 9.41
CA PHE A 551 -19.47 -4.38 9.99
C PHE A 551 -20.47 -4.38 11.17
N LYS A 552 -21.66 -4.95 11.00
CA LYS A 552 -22.69 -5.01 12.06
C LYS A 552 -22.25 -5.88 13.23
N ASP A 553 -21.67 -7.05 12.96
CA ASP A 553 -21.19 -7.97 14.00
C ASP A 553 -20.12 -7.32 14.87
N TRP A 554 -19.24 -6.48 14.29
CA TRP A 554 -18.22 -5.77 15.04
C TRP A 554 -18.82 -4.88 16.13
N PHE A 555 -19.91 -4.19 15.85
CA PHE A 555 -20.62 -3.32 16.81
C PHE A 555 -21.47 -4.08 17.84
N THR A 556 -21.62 -5.39 17.72
CA THR A 556 -22.28 -6.20 18.78
C THR A 556 -21.40 -6.41 20.01
N VAL A 557 -20.09 -6.18 19.89
CA VAL A 557 -19.09 -6.41 20.93
C VAL A 557 -18.90 -5.15 21.77
N ASP A 558 -19.10 -5.24 23.09
CA ASP A 558 -19.08 -4.09 24.00
C ASP A 558 -17.77 -3.29 23.98
N TRP A 559 -16.61 -3.96 24.02
CA TRP A 559 -15.34 -3.24 24.01
C TRP A 559 -15.05 -2.56 22.67
N HIS A 560 -15.61 -3.02 21.57
CA HIS A 560 -15.54 -2.35 20.27
C HIS A 560 -16.35 -1.05 20.30
N ARG A 561 -17.58 -1.07 20.83
CA ARG A 561 -18.36 0.16 21.00
C ARG A 561 -17.65 1.16 21.88
N ASN A 562 -17.04 0.68 22.98
CA ASN A 562 -16.27 1.55 23.87
C ASN A 562 -15.09 2.26 23.15
N ILE A 563 -14.46 1.63 22.16
CA ILE A 563 -13.43 2.31 21.35
C ILE A 563 -14.03 3.54 20.66
N VAL A 564 -15.15 3.35 19.98
CA VAL A 564 -15.82 4.43 19.23
C VAL A 564 -16.31 5.53 20.17
N GLU A 565 -16.96 5.17 21.28
CA GLU A 565 -17.43 6.10 22.31
C GLU A 565 -16.29 6.95 22.87
N ARG A 566 -15.16 6.32 23.24
CA ARG A 566 -13.98 7.01 23.76
C ARG A 566 -13.32 7.92 22.73
N TRP A 567 -13.24 7.48 21.48
CA TRP A 567 -12.71 8.33 20.41
C TRP A 567 -13.60 9.54 20.15
N ALA A 568 -14.93 9.38 20.20
CA ALA A 568 -15.87 10.48 20.09
C ALA A 568 -15.72 11.47 21.26
N GLU A 569 -15.63 10.97 22.51
CA GLU A 569 -15.40 11.78 23.71
C GLU A 569 -14.06 12.53 23.63
N ALA A 570 -13.03 11.91 23.05
CA ALA A 570 -11.72 12.53 22.84
C ALA A 570 -11.72 13.56 21.69
N GLY A 571 -12.83 13.72 20.97
CA GLY A 571 -13.00 14.71 19.91
C GLY A 571 -12.61 14.24 18.50
N VAL A 572 -12.62 12.92 18.25
CA VAL A 572 -12.44 12.39 16.88
C VAL A 572 -13.72 12.66 16.08
N THR A 573 -13.57 13.30 14.91
CA THR A 573 -14.66 13.59 13.98
C THR A 573 -15.18 12.29 13.36
N MET A 574 -16.48 11.99 13.55
CA MET A 574 -17.11 10.75 13.08
C MET A 574 -18.25 11.01 12.10
N GLU A 575 -18.30 12.20 11.54
CA GLU A 575 -19.27 12.63 10.52
C GLU A 575 -18.64 13.62 9.56
N GLU A 576 -19.13 13.68 8.35
CA GLU A 576 -18.76 14.67 7.35
C GLU A 576 -19.62 15.94 7.57
N SER A 577 -19.03 17.11 7.43
CA SER A 577 -19.78 18.37 7.52
C SER A 577 -20.81 18.46 6.40
N GLU A 578 -21.91 19.18 6.61
CA GLU A 578 -22.91 19.40 5.55
C GLU A 578 -22.33 20.16 4.36
N GLU A 579 -21.31 21.01 4.59
CA GLU A 579 -20.62 21.78 3.57
C GLU A 579 -19.73 20.90 2.68
N ASP A 580 -19.21 19.80 3.22
CA ASP A 580 -18.38 18.83 2.49
C ASP A 580 -19.21 17.75 1.74
N ARG A 581 -20.52 17.72 1.96
CA ARG A 581 -21.41 16.74 1.31
C ARG A 581 -21.76 17.20 -0.10
N ALA A 582 -21.47 16.37 -1.09
CA ALA A 582 -21.98 16.61 -2.43
C ALA A 582 -23.53 16.54 -2.43
N PRO A 583 -24.20 17.48 -3.12
CA PRO A 583 -25.67 17.47 -3.20
C PRO A 583 -26.15 16.17 -3.83
N GLN A 584 -27.19 15.53 -3.26
CA GLN A 584 -27.69 14.21 -3.72
C GLN A 584 -28.57 14.33 -4.98
N THR A 585 -28.03 14.96 -6.02
CA THR A 585 -28.72 15.32 -7.28
C THR A 585 -29.02 14.11 -8.17
N LEU A 586 -28.39 12.97 -7.95
CA LEU A 586 -28.49 11.79 -8.80
C LEU A 586 -29.15 10.59 -8.11
N GLU A 587 -29.82 10.79 -6.98
CA GLU A 587 -30.44 9.69 -6.23
C GLU A 587 -31.41 8.86 -7.11
N GLY A 588 -31.21 7.54 -7.12
CA GLY A 588 -32.00 6.60 -7.92
C GLY A 588 -31.66 6.55 -9.40
N LEU A 589 -30.77 7.40 -9.91
CA LEU A 589 -30.36 7.43 -11.32
C LEU A 589 -29.18 6.47 -11.59
N THR A 590 -29.23 5.84 -12.75
CA THR A 590 -28.09 5.06 -13.26
C THR A 590 -27.45 5.82 -14.42
N VAL A 591 -26.17 6.15 -14.28
CA VAL A 591 -25.39 6.88 -15.29
C VAL A 591 -24.25 6.00 -15.80
N VAL A 592 -24.05 5.99 -17.11
CA VAL A 592 -22.92 5.31 -17.76
C VAL A 592 -22.03 6.37 -18.39
N VAL A 593 -20.74 6.31 -18.11
CA VAL A 593 -19.74 7.18 -18.76
C VAL A 593 -18.96 6.37 -19.77
N THR A 594 -18.77 6.92 -20.97
CA THR A 594 -18.02 6.31 -22.07
C THR A 594 -17.25 7.35 -22.85
N GLY A 595 -16.11 6.98 -23.40
CA GLY A 595 -15.18 7.93 -24.00
C GLY A 595 -14.30 8.63 -22.97
N SER A 596 -13.49 9.59 -23.41
CA SER A 596 -12.65 10.44 -22.57
C SER A 596 -13.35 11.77 -22.36
N LEU A 597 -13.47 12.20 -21.12
CA LEU A 597 -13.94 13.53 -20.74
C LEU A 597 -12.72 14.42 -20.50
N GLU A 598 -12.83 15.70 -20.77
CA GLU A 598 -11.73 16.67 -20.57
C GLU A 598 -11.52 17.00 -19.08
N GLY A 599 -12.60 17.17 -18.33
CA GLY A 599 -12.59 17.57 -16.91
C GLY A 599 -12.81 16.44 -15.92
N PHE A 600 -12.92 15.18 -16.38
CA PHE A 600 -13.09 14.02 -15.51
C PHE A 600 -12.35 12.80 -16.05
N SER A 601 -11.54 12.17 -15.22
CA SER A 601 -11.19 10.78 -15.46
C SER A 601 -12.43 9.87 -15.30
N ARG A 602 -12.35 8.62 -15.75
CA ARG A 602 -13.45 7.65 -15.57
C ARG A 602 -13.79 7.40 -14.11
N ASP A 603 -12.79 7.38 -13.26
CA ASP A 603 -12.99 7.10 -11.84
C ASP A 603 -13.53 8.33 -11.12
N GLU A 604 -13.11 9.54 -11.49
CA GLU A 604 -13.70 10.80 -10.98
C GLU A 604 -15.15 10.98 -11.43
N ALA A 605 -15.45 10.71 -12.69
CA ALA A 605 -16.82 10.75 -13.17
C ALA A 605 -17.70 9.72 -12.43
N LYS A 606 -17.14 8.52 -12.16
CA LYS A 606 -17.81 7.49 -11.34
C LYS A 606 -18.00 7.96 -9.90
N GLU A 607 -16.97 8.54 -9.30
CA GLU A 607 -17.00 9.06 -7.94
C GLU A 607 -17.96 10.25 -7.82
N ALA A 608 -17.97 11.16 -8.80
CA ALA A 608 -18.90 12.27 -8.86
C ALA A 608 -20.36 11.81 -8.95
N ILE A 609 -20.65 10.71 -9.65
CA ILE A 609 -21.96 10.09 -9.72
C ILE A 609 -22.32 9.45 -8.38
N LEU A 610 -21.42 8.68 -7.78
CA LEU A 610 -21.64 7.95 -6.53
C LEU A 610 -21.83 8.88 -5.34
N SER A 611 -21.00 9.92 -5.23
CA SER A 611 -21.09 10.92 -4.14
C SER A 611 -22.41 11.72 -4.18
N ARG A 612 -23.07 11.76 -5.33
CA ARG A 612 -24.37 12.43 -5.53
C ARG A 612 -25.55 11.47 -5.50
N GLY A 613 -25.38 10.27 -4.95
CA GLY A 613 -26.44 9.26 -4.78
C GLY A 613 -26.79 8.47 -6.05
N GLY A 614 -26.08 8.70 -7.16
CA GLY A 614 -26.29 8.00 -8.42
C GLY A 614 -25.60 6.63 -8.46
N LYS A 615 -25.96 5.81 -9.45
CA LYS A 615 -25.32 4.53 -9.75
C LYS A 615 -24.47 4.64 -11.01
N ALA A 616 -23.17 4.52 -10.90
CA ALA A 616 -22.26 4.45 -12.04
C ALA A 616 -22.22 3.01 -12.59
N ALA A 617 -22.74 2.80 -13.81
CA ALA A 617 -22.80 1.47 -14.42
C ALA A 617 -21.74 1.28 -15.51
N GLY A 618 -21.20 0.06 -15.60
CA GLY A 618 -20.20 -0.31 -16.60
C GLY A 618 -20.79 -0.63 -17.98
N SER A 619 -22.11 -0.83 -18.11
CA SER A 619 -22.78 -1.19 -19.37
C SER A 619 -24.13 -0.48 -19.50
N VAL A 620 -24.52 -0.18 -20.74
CA VAL A 620 -25.80 0.45 -21.05
C VAL A 620 -26.93 -0.58 -21.09
N SER A 621 -28.02 -0.27 -20.44
CA SER A 621 -29.24 -1.09 -20.38
C SER A 621 -30.49 -0.22 -20.40
N LYS A 622 -31.70 -0.81 -20.51
CA LYS A 622 -32.96 -0.08 -20.41
C LYS A 622 -33.22 0.61 -19.05
N LYS A 623 -32.37 0.29 -18.03
CA LYS A 623 -32.41 0.93 -16.70
C LYS A 623 -31.44 2.09 -16.57
N THR A 624 -30.63 2.36 -17.61
CA THR A 624 -29.69 3.48 -17.63
C THR A 624 -30.48 4.76 -17.87
N GLY A 625 -30.35 5.74 -17.00
CA GLY A 625 -30.99 7.04 -17.13
C GLY A 625 -30.26 7.93 -18.14
N TYR A 626 -28.94 8.00 -18.00
CA TYR A 626 -28.09 8.84 -18.85
C TYR A 626 -26.83 8.11 -19.27
N VAL A 627 -26.37 8.43 -20.49
CA VAL A 627 -25.04 8.01 -20.98
C VAL A 627 -24.24 9.27 -21.29
N VAL A 628 -23.17 9.48 -20.54
CA VAL A 628 -22.23 10.58 -20.78
C VAL A 628 -21.20 10.11 -21.81
N VAL A 629 -21.11 10.86 -22.90
CA VAL A 629 -20.27 10.52 -24.05
C VAL A 629 -19.20 11.60 -24.20
N GLY A 630 -17.94 11.20 -23.95
CA GLY A 630 -16.77 11.99 -24.23
C GLY A 630 -16.15 11.63 -25.59
N GLU A 631 -14.94 12.13 -25.85
CA GLU A 631 -14.21 11.82 -27.07
C GLU A 631 -13.90 10.31 -27.19
N ASN A 632 -13.84 9.81 -28.42
CA ASN A 632 -13.58 8.40 -28.71
C ASN A 632 -14.53 7.42 -28.01
N ALA A 633 -15.78 7.78 -27.92
CA ALA A 633 -16.83 6.92 -27.36
C ALA A 633 -16.96 5.61 -28.15
N GLY A 634 -16.74 4.48 -27.48
CA GLY A 634 -16.85 3.16 -28.07
C GLY A 634 -18.30 2.69 -28.24
N SER A 635 -18.52 1.38 -28.37
CA SER A 635 -19.82 0.71 -28.61
C SER A 635 -20.95 1.06 -27.63
N LYS A 636 -20.67 1.71 -26.50
CA LYS A 636 -21.68 2.09 -25.51
C LYS A 636 -22.53 3.29 -25.98
N ALA A 637 -21.97 4.22 -26.77
CA ALA A 637 -22.72 5.32 -27.35
C ALA A 637 -23.74 4.81 -28.36
N ALA A 638 -23.34 3.94 -29.29
CA ALA A 638 -24.24 3.28 -30.22
C ALA A 638 -25.32 2.46 -29.51
N LYS A 639 -24.97 1.80 -28.39
CA LYS A 639 -25.92 1.05 -27.58
C LYS A 639 -26.93 1.95 -26.86
N ALA A 640 -26.54 3.16 -26.47
CA ALA A 640 -27.44 4.15 -25.89
C ALA A 640 -28.47 4.64 -26.92
N GLU A 641 -28.04 4.93 -28.14
CA GLU A 641 -28.91 5.30 -29.26
C GLU A 641 -29.91 4.17 -29.59
N GLU A 642 -29.43 2.91 -29.69
CA GLU A 642 -30.27 1.73 -29.92
C GLU A 642 -31.37 1.57 -28.86
N LEU A 643 -31.05 1.86 -27.60
CA LEU A 643 -31.99 1.71 -26.48
C LEU A 643 -32.80 2.97 -26.16
N GLY A 644 -32.56 4.08 -26.88
CA GLY A 644 -33.24 5.36 -26.66
C GLY A 644 -32.87 6.01 -25.31
N VAL A 645 -31.67 5.76 -24.80
CA VAL A 645 -31.18 6.36 -23.54
C VAL A 645 -30.64 7.75 -23.83
N THR A 646 -30.95 8.73 -22.98
CA THR A 646 -30.46 10.11 -23.13
C THR A 646 -28.94 10.17 -23.08
N ILE A 647 -28.35 10.75 -24.12
CA ILE A 647 -26.91 10.96 -24.24
C ILE A 647 -26.59 12.40 -23.82
N LEU A 648 -25.56 12.54 -22.98
CA LEU A 648 -25.07 13.83 -22.49
C LEU A 648 -23.62 14.02 -22.94
N ASN A 649 -23.27 15.25 -23.27
CA ASN A 649 -21.87 15.66 -23.35
C ASN A 649 -21.33 16.03 -21.95
N GLU A 650 -20.06 16.39 -21.86
CA GLU A 650 -19.42 16.70 -20.58
C GLU A 650 -20.00 17.95 -19.90
N GLU A 651 -20.36 19.00 -20.63
CA GLU A 651 -21.01 20.19 -20.05
C GLU A 651 -22.38 19.86 -19.45
N GLN A 652 -23.15 19.04 -20.15
CA GLN A 652 -24.44 18.56 -19.65
C GLN A 652 -24.24 17.64 -18.46
N PHE A 653 -23.18 16.84 -18.44
CA PHE A 653 -22.82 16.02 -17.27
C PHE A 653 -22.52 16.88 -16.05
N LYS A 654 -21.73 17.96 -16.19
CA LYS A 654 -21.48 18.93 -15.11
C LYS A 654 -22.79 19.52 -14.57
N LYS A 655 -23.69 19.94 -15.45
CA LYS A 655 -25.01 20.43 -15.04
C LYS A 655 -25.86 19.36 -14.33
N LEU A 656 -25.81 18.13 -14.83
CA LEU A 656 -26.48 16.99 -14.19
C LEU A 656 -25.92 16.72 -12.78
N LEU A 657 -24.60 16.83 -12.60
CA LEU A 657 -23.96 16.67 -11.29
C LEU A 657 -24.38 17.76 -10.31
N ASP A 658 -24.49 19.01 -10.75
CA ASP A 658 -24.75 20.17 -9.88
C ASP A 658 -26.23 20.33 -9.53
N GLY A 659 -27.13 20.09 -10.46
CA GLY A 659 -28.56 20.37 -10.31
C GLY A 659 -29.49 19.20 -10.61
N GLY A 660 -28.96 18.01 -10.90
CA GLY A 660 -29.77 16.85 -11.25
C GLY A 660 -30.45 16.95 -12.64
N PRO A 661 -31.43 16.07 -12.93
CA PRO A 661 -32.16 16.04 -14.21
C PRO A 661 -32.83 17.36 -14.57
N GLU A 662 -33.20 18.16 -13.56
CA GLU A 662 -33.90 19.44 -13.76
C GLU A 662 -32.99 20.54 -14.30
N ALA A 663 -31.68 20.34 -14.28
CA ALA A 663 -30.66 21.29 -14.80
C ALA A 663 -30.27 21.04 -16.27
N LEU A 664 -30.78 19.96 -16.89
CA LEU A 664 -30.55 19.61 -18.29
C LEU A 664 -31.60 20.29 -19.18
#